data_695f7c7a86ae322f041f33cccc2b24b5
#
_entry.id   695f7c7a86ae322f041f33cccc2b24b5
#
_cell.length_a   1.000
_cell.length_b   1.000
_cell.length_c   1.000
_cell.angle_alpha   90.00
_cell.angle_beta   90.00
_cell.angle_gamma   90.00
#
_symmetry.space_group_name_H-M   'P 1'
#
loop_
_entity.id
_entity.type
_entity.pdbx_description
1 polymer ?
#
loop_
_entity_poly.entity_id
_entity_poly.type
_entity_poly.pdbx_seq_one_letter_code
_entity_poly.pdbx_strand_id
1 'polypeptide(L)'
;MIRRLLLILSLLFQVFSLLNAQDVKQHSVALIPYPVTLVEGEGAFVFSEKTVVALEDKELEPIARDFVELFTEPAGFTPKLKVKSKKGEVYLMKDDSFQEEGYALEVTPEKIVVKAAGAKGTFYALQTLRQLLPSDIEGNECKPDVIWKVPSVRVTDEPRFGYRGLMVDVARYFITKEHLMRIIDTMGMLKLNKLHLHLTDDNGWRLEIKQYPLLASVGSKTVSRSGQTFPERRNARQGEPLVDAGYYTQEDIKEIVAYAMNRQIEVIPEIAMPRHSHAALAAYPLLACPTVNRYIGAVPGLGEGYEQLVFCAGNEDVYTFIENVLDEVMALFPSRYIHLGGDAVHDTHWEKCPVCRERMKKEGMENEADLLGYFMRRIDRFVRGKGRKVMGWEEVMDANLSKGAVVFDWHGFGHGAVKAGKQGHDFVMVPTGTMYLNSYQGPQWQEPVLAFTGGNTLKNIYQYEPIERYWTMSMRSHLLGLQAALWTEFCEKKEDVDYLLYPRLAAVSEAAWSSPMAKRWERFVMMLDDYREKWEMKGVRSSMSEYNVKHEVMPSFGDLKVTLSCIRPDVEIRYTTDGSEPHEYSMLYRRPWVVKQSQTVKCATFKEGKQVGQTLVVPIQVTGITGHNVLRSNSVERRLVNGVRGSLKNTDGEWAFWKENDSISVTFDVGSRKRLGCVSLGYLNDFGLGIHKPYNVEVWLSDNDVHYWKVSERVFERDEVFVEGRFVKDLELKFEDVARYVRVIMKGAGKCPERHVRPGLEAQIYLDEVLIE
;
A
#
# COMPACT_ATOMS: atom_id res chain seq x y z
N MET A 1 -49.03 -30.10 -1.94
CA MET A 1 -48.53 -28.89 -1.24
C MET A 1 -47.09 -28.60 -1.58
N ILE A 2 -46.15 -29.52 -1.44
CA ILE A 2 -44.71 -29.36 -1.68
C ILE A 2 -44.37 -28.93 -3.12
N ARG A 3 -45.02 -29.50 -4.16
CA ARG A 3 -44.79 -29.07 -5.59
C ARG A 3 -45.25 -27.63 -5.89
N ARG A 4 -46.27 -27.12 -5.20
CA ARG A 4 -46.67 -25.71 -5.35
C ARG A 4 -45.71 -24.74 -4.64
N LEU A 5 -45.13 -25.18 -3.49
CA LEU A 5 -44.11 -24.38 -2.79
C LEU A 5 -42.82 -24.28 -3.56
N LEU A 6 -42.36 -25.37 -4.22
CA LEU A 6 -41.18 -25.39 -5.08
C LEU A 6 -41.34 -24.55 -6.35
N LEU A 7 -42.55 -24.50 -6.92
CA LEU A 7 -42.85 -23.63 -8.07
C LEU A 7 -42.87 -22.14 -7.66
N ILE A 8 -43.38 -21.82 -6.48
CA ILE A 8 -43.39 -20.43 -5.96
C ILE A 8 -41.96 -19.98 -5.60
N LEU A 9 -41.14 -20.85 -5.01
CA LEU A 9 -39.71 -20.58 -4.75
C LEU A 9 -38.92 -20.42 -6.06
N SER A 10 -39.18 -21.23 -7.08
CA SER A 10 -38.55 -21.11 -8.39
C SER A 10 -38.96 -19.82 -9.11
N LEU A 11 -40.23 -19.43 -9.05
CA LEU A 11 -40.71 -18.15 -9.57
C LEU A 11 -40.14 -16.94 -8.81
N LEU A 12 -40.06 -17.03 -7.48
CA LEU A 12 -39.41 -16.00 -6.65
C LEU A 12 -37.92 -15.88 -6.97
N PHE A 13 -37.23 -17.01 -7.18
CA PHE A 13 -35.81 -17.01 -7.59
C PHE A 13 -35.62 -16.45 -8.99
N GLN A 14 -36.52 -16.73 -9.94
CA GLN A 14 -36.49 -16.14 -11.29
C GLN A 14 -36.84 -14.64 -11.27
N VAL A 15 -37.81 -14.22 -10.45
CA VAL A 15 -38.15 -12.80 -10.27
C VAL A 15 -37.00 -12.06 -9.55
N PHE A 16 -36.33 -12.70 -8.57
CA PHE A 16 -35.17 -12.13 -7.90
C PHE A 16 -33.94 -12.06 -8.84
N SER A 17 -33.75 -13.07 -9.70
CA SER A 17 -32.70 -13.02 -10.73
C SER A 17 -33.02 -12.05 -11.86
N LEU A 18 -34.29 -11.84 -12.23
CA LEU A 18 -34.72 -10.83 -13.20
C LEU A 18 -34.66 -9.40 -12.61
N LEU A 19 -34.96 -9.22 -11.33
CA LEU A 19 -34.78 -7.94 -10.64
C LEU A 19 -33.28 -7.60 -10.48
N ASN A 20 -32.43 -8.57 -10.20
CA ASN A 20 -30.97 -8.37 -10.20
C ASN A 20 -30.37 -8.21 -11.61
N ALA A 21 -31.00 -8.74 -12.65
CA ALA A 21 -30.57 -8.57 -14.04
C ALA A 21 -31.08 -7.26 -14.68
N GLN A 22 -32.13 -6.64 -14.13
CA GLN A 22 -32.61 -5.33 -14.61
C GLN A 22 -31.87 -4.14 -14.01
N ASP A 23 -31.10 -4.29 -12.92
CA ASP A 23 -30.31 -3.22 -12.30
C ASP A 23 -28.90 -3.05 -12.89
N VAL A 24 -28.50 -3.86 -13.85
CA VAL A 24 -27.33 -3.58 -14.70
C VAL A 24 -27.79 -2.78 -15.92
N LYS A 25 -28.54 -1.71 -15.75
CA LYS A 25 -28.47 -0.59 -16.67
C LYS A 25 -27.02 -0.13 -16.65
N GLN A 26 -26.35 -0.25 -17.78
CA GLN A 26 -25.05 0.31 -18.05
C GLN A 26 -25.13 1.78 -17.60
N HIS A 27 -24.58 2.09 -16.40
CA HIS A 27 -24.51 3.46 -15.93
C HIS A 27 -23.65 4.20 -16.94
N SER A 28 -24.21 5.21 -17.58
CA SER A 28 -23.52 6.00 -18.59
C SER A 28 -22.52 6.98 -17.97
N VAL A 29 -22.48 7.07 -16.63
CA VAL A 29 -21.77 8.09 -15.87
C VAL A 29 -20.77 7.44 -14.91
N ALA A 30 -19.48 7.70 -15.15
CA ALA A 30 -18.38 7.23 -14.31
C ALA A 30 -18.00 8.28 -13.25
N LEU A 31 -18.30 8.00 -11.97
CA LEU A 31 -17.93 8.84 -10.83
C LEU A 31 -17.24 8.03 -9.74
N ILE A 32 -16.07 8.46 -9.32
CA ILE A 32 -15.32 7.95 -8.16
C ILE A 32 -14.83 9.15 -7.33
N PRO A 33 -15.17 9.25 -6.05
CA PRO A 33 -16.04 8.36 -5.26
C PRO A 33 -17.51 8.49 -5.68
N TYR A 34 -18.29 7.42 -5.46
CA TYR A 34 -19.69 7.40 -5.79
C TYR A 34 -20.50 8.29 -4.84
N PRO A 35 -21.33 9.19 -5.37
CA PRO A 35 -22.07 10.15 -4.57
C PRO A 35 -23.22 9.52 -3.76
N VAL A 36 -23.75 10.27 -2.81
CA VAL A 36 -24.91 9.86 -1.99
C VAL A 36 -26.13 9.60 -2.88
N THR A 37 -26.42 10.49 -3.84
CA THR A 37 -27.45 10.27 -4.84
C THR A 37 -26.95 10.65 -6.23
N LEU A 38 -27.31 9.85 -7.23
CA LEU A 38 -27.08 10.10 -8.64
C LEU A 38 -28.33 9.70 -9.43
N VAL A 39 -28.88 10.65 -10.17
CA VAL A 39 -29.99 10.42 -11.10
C VAL A 39 -29.56 10.90 -12.47
N GLU A 40 -29.54 10.00 -13.44
CA GLU A 40 -29.24 10.33 -14.84
C GLU A 40 -30.46 10.93 -15.52
N GLY A 41 -30.24 11.95 -16.36
CA GLY A 41 -31.26 12.62 -17.17
C GLY A 41 -31.04 12.39 -18.66
N GLU A 42 -31.91 12.98 -19.49
CA GLU A 42 -31.78 12.93 -20.95
C GLU A 42 -30.98 14.13 -21.47
N GLY A 43 -30.15 13.90 -22.50
CA GLY A 43 -29.36 14.94 -23.16
C GLY A 43 -28.05 15.24 -22.45
N ALA A 44 -27.38 16.31 -22.86
CA ALA A 44 -26.07 16.74 -22.35
C ALA A 44 -25.87 18.23 -22.47
N PHE A 45 -25.18 18.84 -21.54
CA PHE A 45 -24.66 20.21 -21.66
C PHE A 45 -23.37 20.21 -22.48
N VAL A 46 -23.22 21.20 -23.37
CA VAL A 46 -22.00 21.36 -24.21
C VAL A 46 -21.29 22.66 -23.86
N PHE A 47 -20.04 22.56 -23.42
CA PHE A 47 -19.18 23.71 -23.19
C PHE A 47 -18.66 24.27 -24.52
N SER A 48 -18.52 25.61 -24.58
CA SER A 48 -17.97 26.33 -25.71
C SER A 48 -17.30 27.63 -25.24
N GLU A 49 -16.63 28.35 -26.15
CA GLU A 49 -16.06 29.68 -25.90
C GLU A 49 -17.09 30.73 -25.43
N LYS A 50 -18.39 30.48 -25.71
CA LYS A 50 -19.49 31.36 -25.31
C LYS A 50 -19.99 31.05 -23.89
N THR A 51 -19.68 29.88 -23.35
CA THR A 51 -20.15 29.46 -22.03
C THR A 51 -19.67 30.44 -20.96
N VAL A 52 -20.60 30.87 -20.11
CA VAL A 52 -20.36 31.77 -18.99
C VAL A 52 -20.52 31.01 -17.68
N VAL A 53 -19.46 30.96 -16.90
CA VAL A 53 -19.48 30.51 -15.50
C VAL A 53 -19.71 31.70 -14.60
N ALA A 54 -20.88 31.78 -13.99
CA ALA A 54 -21.28 32.88 -13.10
C ALA A 54 -21.23 32.40 -11.64
N LEU A 55 -20.72 33.25 -10.74
CA LEU A 55 -20.66 32.97 -9.31
C LEU A 55 -21.19 34.16 -8.48
N GLU A 56 -21.94 33.85 -7.41
CA GLU A 56 -22.50 34.88 -6.51
C GLU A 56 -21.41 35.45 -5.59
N ASP A 57 -20.56 34.61 -5.04
CA ASP A 57 -19.58 34.98 -4.06
C ASP A 57 -18.17 35.05 -4.66
N LYS A 58 -17.46 36.15 -4.39
CA LYS A 58 -16.09 36.34 -4.84
C LYS A 58 -15.13 35.29 -4.24
N GLU A 59 -15.44 34.72 -3.08
CA GLU A 59 -14.62 33.66 -2.46
C GLU A 59 -14.52 32.42 -3.34
N LEU A 60 -15.48 32.16 -4.22
CA LEU A 60 -15.46 31.03 -5.16
C LEU A 60 -14.61 31.27 -6.41
N GLU A 61 -14.12 32.52 -6.61
CA GLU A 61 -13.38 32.90 -7.83
C GLU A 61 -12.13 32.04 -8.09
N PRO A 62 -11.25 31.75 -7.10
CA PRO A 62 -10.06 30.93 -7.35
C PRO A 62 -10.45 29.52 -7.86
N ILE A 63 -11.42 28.88 -7.23
CA ILE A 63 -11.88 27.54 -7.59
C ILE A 63 -12.56 27.50 -8.95
N ALA A 64 -13.39 28.52 -9.26
CA ALA A 64 -14.04 28.64 -10.55
C ALA A 64 -13.02 28.93 -11.66
N ARG A 65 -11.98 29.70 -11.38
CA ARG A 65 -10.88 30.00 -12.30
C ARG A 65 -10.10 28.72 -12.65
N ASP A 66 -9.68 27.96 -11.65
CA ASP A 66 -9.00 26.67 -11.85
C ASP A 66 -9.86 25.73 -12.73
N PHE A 67 -11.16 25.73 -12.55
CA PHE A 67 -12.08 24.91 -13.36
C PHE A 67 -12.16 25.37 -14.82
N VAL A 68 -12.31 26.67 -15.09
CA VAL A 68 -12.42 27.15 -16.49
C VAL A 68 -11.07 27.06 -17.21
N GLU A 69 -9.96 27.15 -16.50
CA GLU A 69 -8.61 27.01 -17.05
C GLU A 69 -8.30 25.57 -17.53
N LEU A 70 -9.03 24.55 -17.02
CA LEU A 70 -8.93 23.18 -17.54
C LEU A 70 -9.19 23.07 -19.05
N PHE A 71 -9.99 23.97 -19.63
CA PHE A 71 -10.34 23.96 -21.05
C PHE A 71 -9.27 24.63 -21.94
N THR A 72 -8.37 25.42 -21.37
CA THR A 72 -7.50 26.31 -22.15
C THR A 72 -6.66 25.53 -23.15
N GLU A 73 -5.90 24.54 -22.69
CA GLU A 73 -5.03 23.75 -23.56
C GLU A 73 -5.81 22.71 -24.37
N PRO A 74 -6.62 21.80 -23.77
CA PRO A 74 -7.22 20.71 -24.53
C PRO A 74 -8.36 21.17 -25.44
N ALA A 75 -9.13 22.20 -25.06
CA ALA A 75 -10.24 22.67 -25.87
C ALA A 75 -9.88 23.85 -26.79
N GLY A 76 -8.76 24.53 -26.55
CA GLY A 76 -8.36 25.72 -27.28
C GLY A 76 -9.23 26.95 -26.97
N PHE A 77 -10.03 26.92 -25.91
CA PHE A 77 -10.82 28.06 -25.41
C PHE A 77 -10.94 27.99 -23.88
N THR A 78 -11.23 29.13 -23.27
CA THR A 78 -11.52 29.24 -21.84
C THR A 78 -12.92 29.79 -21.63
N PRO A 79 -13.85 29.07 -20.95
CA PRO A 79 -15.18 29.59 -20.61
C PRO A 79 -15.06 30.92 -19.84
N LYS A 80 -16.00 31.84 -20.08
CA LYS A 80 -15.96 33.19 -19.50
C LYS A 80 -16.37 33.13 -18.02
N LEU A 81 -15.58 33.75 -17.14
CA LEU A 81 -15.89 33.87 -15.72
C LEU A 81 -16.56 35.22 -15.40
N LYS A 82 -17.70 35.20 -14.71
CA LYS A 82 -18.40 36.39 -14.20
C LYS A 82 -18.60 36.33 -12.70
N VAL A 83 -17.89 37.17 -11.98
CA VAL A 83 -17.96 37.30 -10.53
C VAL A 83 -19.12 38.18 -10.13
N LYS A 84 -19.79 37.89 -8.99
CA LYS A 84 -20.99 38.60 -8.50
C LYS A 84 -22.11 38.67 -9.52
N SER A 85 -22.36 37.58 -10.23
CA SER A 85 -23.35 37.46 -11.29
C SER A 85 -24.21 36.21 -11.09
N LYS A 86 -25.52 36.35 -11.44
CA LYS A 86 -26.46 35.21 -11.53
C LYS A 86 -26.75 34.82 -12.99
N LYS A 87 -26.10 35.48 -13.95
CA LYS A 87 -26.32 35.30 -15.38
C LYS A 87 -25.20 34.52 -16.02
N GLY A 88 -25.38 33.23 -16.21
CA GLY A 88 -24.50 32.31 -16.89
C GLY A 88 -25.16 30.97 -17.11
N GLU A 89 -24.65 30.19 -18.06
CA GLU A 89 -25.07 28.82 -18.33
C GLU A 89 -24.59 27.88 -17.24
N VAL A 90 -23.46 28.13 -16.61
CA VAL A 90 -22.98 27.48 -15.40
C VAL A 90 -23.09 28.44 -14.23
N TYR A 91 -23.80 28.06 -13.18
CA TYR A 91 -24.08 28.95 -12.07
C TYR A 91 -23.67 28.30 -10.74
N LEU A 92 -22.73 28.96 -10.05
CA LEU A 92 -22.25 28.58 -8.73
C LEU A 92 -22.93 29.46 -7.68
N MET A 93 -23.81 28.87 -6.88
CA MET A 93 -24.59 29.59 -5.87
C MET A 93 -24.31 29.09 -4.47
N LYS A 94 -24.35 30.00 -3.50
CA LYS A 94 -24.26 29.67 -2.09
C LYS A 94 -25.62 29.18 -1.57
N ASP A 95 -25.59 28.08 -0.81
CA ASP A 95 -26.76 27.51 -0.13
C ASP A 95 -26.32 26.94 1.23
N ASP A 96 -26.60 27.69 2.29
CA ASP A 96 -26.21 27.38 3.66
C ASP A 96 -26.97 26.17 4.26
N SER A 97 -27.86 25.53 3.50
CA SER A 97 -28.50 24.27 3.94
C SER A 97 -27.59 23.05 3.85
N PHE A 98 -26.50 23.14 3.07
CA PHE A 98 -25.51 22.08 2.97
C PHE A 98 -24.49 22.15 4.11
N GLN A 99 -23.90 20.98 4.46
CA GLN A 99 -22.69 20.93 5.26
C GLN A 99 -21.52 21.56 4.49
N GLU A 100 -20.41 21.88 5.19
CA GLU A 100 -19.26 22.59 4.61
C GLU A 100 -18.69 21.93 3.34
N GLU A 101 -18.67 20.60 3.28
CA GLU A 101 -18.17 19.81 2.15
C GLU A 101 -19.31 19.23 1.26
N GLY A 102 -20.56 19.44 1.65
CA GLY A 102 -21.74 18.96 0.91
C GLY A 102 -22.10 19.85 -0.28
N TYR A 103 -22.75 19.26 -1.30
CA TYR A 103 -23.16 19.98 -2.49
C TYR A 103 -24.34 19.30 -3.23
N ALA A 104 -24.99 20.08 -4.09
CA ALA A 104 -25.82 19.56 -5.16
C ALA A 104 -25.31 20.06 -6.52
N LEU A 105 -25.35 19.19 -7.52
CA LEU A 105 -25.03 19.48 -8.92
C LEU A 105 -26.19 19.04 -9.79
N GLU A 106 -26.74 19.97 -10.57
CA GLU A 106 -27.75 19.68 -11.58
C GLU A 106 -27.22 20.09 -12.96
N VAL A 107 -27.21 19.15 -13.89
CA VAL A 107 -26.82 19.34 -15.29
C VAL A 107 -28.02 19.06 -16.15
N THR A 108 -28.44 20.04 -16.95
CA THR A 108 -29.42 19.92 -18.02
C THR A 108 -28.78 20.34 -19.35
N PRO A 109 -29.41 20.09 -20.52
CA PRO A 109 -28.86 20.56 -21.80
C PRO A 109 -28.63 22.07 -21.88
N GLU A 110 -29.39 22.85 -21.11
CA GLU A 110 -29.38 24.33 -21.17
C GLU A 110 -28.54 24.95 -20.07
N LYS A 111 -28.34 24.25 -18.93
CA LYS A 111 -27.78 24.87 -17.74
C LYS A 111 -27.14 23.87 -16.78
N ILE A 112 -26.07 24.33 -16.11
CA ILE A 112 -25.48 23.67 -14.96
C ILE A 112 -25.66 24.53 -13.72
N VAL A 113 -26.13 23.95 -12.62
CA VAL A 113 -26.29 24.63 -11.33
C VAL A 113 -25.54 23.85 -10.25
N VAL A 114 -24.65 24.52 -9.56
CA VAL A 114 -23.95 24.03 -8.37
C VAL A 114 -24.48 24.77 -7.15
N LYS A 115 -24.87 24.03 -6.10
CA LYS A 115 -25.28 24.57 -4.80
C LYS A 115 -24.38 23.98 -3.72
N ALA A 116 -23.79 24.84 -2.89
CA ALA A 116 -22.93 24.42 -1.77
C ALA A 116 -22.88 25.53 -0.69
N ALA A 117 -22.55 25.16 0.54
CA ALA A 117 -22.40 26.14 1.63
C ALA A 117 -21.22 27.10 1.41
N GLY A 118 -20.19 26.70 0.68
CA GLY A 118 -18.97 27.51 0.45
C GLY A 118 -17.97 26.85 -0.50
N ALA A 119 -16.71 27.25 -0.33
CA ALA A 119 -15.61 26.88 -1.21
C ALA A 119 -15.39 25.36 -1.33
N LYS A 120 -15.42 24.62 -0.23
CA LYS A 120 -15.14 23.17 -0.23
C LYS A 120 -16.20 22.39 -1.01
N GLY A 121 -17.48 22.57 -0.70
CA GLY A 121 -18.56 21.90 -1.43
C GLY A 121 -18.59 22.29 -2.91
N THR A 122 -18.34 23.57 -3.24
CA THR A 122 -18.21 24.03 -4.62
C THR A 122 -17.05 23.34 -5.35
N PHE A 123 -15.90 23.22 -4.70
CA PHE A 123 -14.74 22.52 -5.27
C PHE A 123 -15.10 21.06 -5.60
N TYR A 124 -15.70 20.31 -4.67
CA TYR A 124 -16.07 18.93 -4.91
C TYR A 124 -17.14 18.76 -5.98
N ALA A 125 -18.09 19.68 -6.08
CA ALA A 125 -19.06 19.71 -7.18
C ALA A 125 -18.36 19.90 -8.53
N LEU A 126 -17.39 20.81 -8.62
CA LEU A 126 -16.61 21.03 -9.84
C LEU A 126 -15.68 19.86 -10.16
N GLN A 127 -15.15 19.13 -9.16
CA GLN A 127 -14.43 17.88 -9.43
C GLN A 127 -15.38 16.80 -9.97
N THR A 128 -16.60 16.70 -9.48
CA THR A 128 -17.62 15.82 -10.06
C THR A 128 -17.93 16.21 -11.51
N LEU A 129 -18.07 17.50 -11.81
CA LEU A 129 -18.27 18.00 -13.17
C LEU A 129 -17.06 17.70 -14.08
N ARG A 130 -15.83 17.84 -13.57
CA ARG A 130 -14.59 17.48 -14.25
C ARG A 130 -14.54 15.99 -14.62
N GLN A 131 -14.99 15.12 -13.71
CA GLN A 131 -15.06 13.69 -13.98
C GLN A 131 -16.06 13.33 -15.08
N LEU A 132 -17.13 14.10 -15.24
CA LEU A 132 -18.15 13.92 -16.27
C LEU A 132 -17.73 14.40 -17.67
N LEU A 133 -16.67 15.20 -17.77
CA LEU A 133 -16.10 15.64 -19.05
C LEU A 133 -15.33 14.50 -19.74
N PRO A 134 -15.19 14.56 -21.07
CA PRO A 134 -14.31 13.64 -21.81
C PRO A 134 -12.91 13.56 -21.21
N SER A 135 -12.24 12.40 -21.31
CA SER A 135 -10.91 12.16 -20.73
C SER A 135 -9.85 13.12 -21.28
N ASP A 136 -10.03 13.59 -22.51
CA ASP A 136 -9.16 14.59 -23.17
C ASP A 136 -9.01 15.89 -22.38
N ILE A 137 -9.94 16.22 -21.45
CA ILE A 137 -9.84 17.41 -20.59
C ILE A 137 -8.57 17.40 -19.70
N GLU A 138 -7.99 16.23 -19.46
CA GLU A 138 -6.77 16.06 -18.68
C GLU A 138 -5.49 16.15 -19.54
N GLY A 139 -5.63 16.29 -20.85
CA GLY A 139 -4.50 16.39 -21.79
C GLY A 139 -3.94 17.80 -21.92
N ASN A 140 -2.74 17.88 -22.51
CA ASN A 140 -2.04 19.14 -22.77
C ASN A 140 -2.03 19.53 -24.26
N GLU A 141 -2.74 18.78 -25.10
CA GLU A 141 -2.82 19.01 -26.54
C GLU A 141 -4.23 19.43 -26.92
N CYS A 142 -4.35 20.43 -27.79
CA CYS A 142 -5.64 20.88 -28.30
C CYS A 142 -6.28 19.79 -29.16
N LYS A 143 -7.54 19.45 -28.84
CA LYS A 143 -8.37 18.42 -29.51
C LYS A 143 -9.60 19.09 -30.14
N PRO A 144 -9.48 19.69 -31.34
CA PRO A 144 -10.56 20.48 -31.92
C PRO A 144 -11.82 19.67 -32.29
N ASP A 145 -11.67 18.35 -32.47
CA ASP A 145 -12.76 17.45 -32.84
C ASP A 145 -13.54 16.90 -31.63
N VAL A 146 -13.08 17.18 -30.40
CA VAL A 146 -13.74 16.70 -29.17
C VAL A 146 -14.94 17.60 -28.84
N ILE A 147 -16.09 17.00 -28.66
CA ILE A 147 -17.29 17.67 -28.14
C ILE A 147 -17.21 17.68 -26.62
N TRP A 148 -17.01 18.85 -26.01
CA TRP A 148 -16.89 19.05 -24.56
C TRP A 148 -18.26 18.97 -23.88
N LYS A 149 -18.84 17.78 -23.86
CA LYS A 149 -20.17 17.51 -23.33
C LYS A 149 -20.14 16.86 -21.95
N VAL A 150 -21.13 17.20 -21.15
CA VAL A 150 -21.39 16.61 -19.83
C VAL A 150 -22.80 16.04 -19.86
N PRO A 151 -23.03 14.76 -19.54
CA PRO A 151 -24.37 14.16 -19.51
C PRO A 151 -25.26 14.86 -18.48
N SER A 152 -26.55 14.91 -18.75
CA SER A 152 -27.54 15.43 -17.81
C SER A 152 -27.65 14.55 -16.59
N VAL A 153 -27.41 15.13 -15.40
CA VAL A 153 -27.44 14.41 -14.11
C VAL A 153 -27.96 15.31 -13.00
N ARG A 154 -28.50 14.70 -11.96
CA ARG A 154 -28.69 15.31 -10.64
C ARG A 154 -27.88 14.53 -9.61
N VAL A 155 -26.98 15.22 -8.93
CA VAL A 155 -26.12 14.68 -7.88
C VAL A 155 -26.39 15.46 -6.59
N THR A 156 -26.58 14.75 -5.48
CA THR A 156 -26.47 15.32 -4.13
C THR A 156 -25.43 14.49 -3.40
N ASP A 157 -24.47 15.15 -2.76
CA ASP A 157 -23.31 14.46 -2.25
C ASP A 157 -22.71 15.15 -1.02
N GLU A 158 -22.13 14.34 -0.15
CA GLU A 158 -21.36 14.77 1.02
C GLU A 158 -20.44 13.63 1.48
N PRO A 159 -19.28 13.94 2.08
CA PRO A 159 -18.37 12.89 2.52
C PRO A 159 -18.87 12.19 3.79
N ARG A 160 -18.56 10.89 3.88
CA ARG A 160 -18.78 10.07 5.07
C ARG A 160 -17.85 10.48 6.23
N PHE A 161 -16.58 10.78 5.93
CA PHE A 161 -15.57 11.16 6.91
C PHE A 161 -14.95 12.53 6.60
N GLY A 162 -14.69 13.31 7.65
CA GLY A 162 -14.01 14.61 7.56
C GLY A 162 -12.51 14.51 7.29
N TYR A 163 -11.86 13.39 7.65
CA TYR A 163 -10.46 13.11 7.37
C TYR A 163 -10.35 12.03 6.27
N ARG A 164 -9.80 12.38 5.12
CA ARG A 164 -9.61 11.50 3.96
C ARG A 164 -8.18 11.70 3.46
N GLY A 165 -7.25 10.88 4.00
CA GLY A 165 -5.83 11.13 3.91
C GLY A 165 -5.06 10.26 2.93
N LEU A 166 -3.95 10.81 2.45
CA LEU A 166 -2.83 10.10 1.86
C LEU A 166 -1.54 10.56 2.55
N MET A 167 -0.78 9.63 3.12
CA MET A 167 0.61 9.87 3.53
C MET A 167 1.53 9.51 2.36
N VAL A 168 2.51 10.37 2.12
CA VAL A 168 3.56 10.18 1.11
C VAL A 168 4.92 10.29 1.77
N ASP A 169 5.69 9.19 1.73
CA ASP A 169 7.07 9.14 2.17
C ASP A 169 7.98 9.71 1.06
N VAL A 170 8.59 10.85 1.34
CA VAL A 170 9.58 11.48 0.46
C VAL A 170 11.01 11.30 0.97
N ALA A 171 11.17 10.66 2.14
CA ALA A 171 12.45 10.47 2.79
C ALA A 171 13.25 9.31 2.20
N ARG A 172 12.62 8.15 1.96
CA ARG A 172 13.28 6.97 1.39
C ARG A 172 13.53 7.14 -0.10
N TYR A 173 12.53 7.58 -0.85
CA TYR A 173 12.64 7.99 -2.24
C TYR A 173 12.16 9.45 -2.38
N PHE A 174 13.04 10.33 -2.90
CA PHE A 174 12.67 11.73 -3.09
C PHE A 174 11.72 11.90 -4.26
N ILE A 175 10.52 12.41 -3.98
CA ILE A 175 9.50 12.73 -4.98
C ILE A 175 9.66 14.21 -5.35
N THR A 176 9.89 14.52 -6.63
CA THR A 176 10.06 15.92 -7.07
C THR A 176 8.80 16.75 -6.83
N LYS A 177 8.94 18.07 -6.75
CA LYS A 177 7.82 19.01 -6.57
C LYS A 177 6.72 18.80 -7.62
N GLU A 178 7.10 18.68 -8.88
CA GLU A 178 6.18 18.49 -10.01
C GLU A 178 5.40 17.18 -9.88
N HIS A 179 6.08 16.10 -9.48
CA HIS A 179 5.41 14.82 -9.26
C HIS A 179 4.47 14.88 -8.05
N LEU A 180 4.87 15.51 -6.95
CA LEU A 180 4.03 15.69 -5.77
C LEU A 180 2.79 16.55 -6.09
N MET A 181 2.95 17.63 -6.88
CA MET A 181 1.82 18.44 -7.36
C MET A 181 0.84 17.64 -8.23
N ARG A 182 1.33 16.70 -9.05
CA ARG A 182 0.47 15.79 -9.83
C ARG A 182 -0.31 14.83 -8.90
N ILE A 183 0.31 14.32 -7.85
CA ILE A 183 -0.37 13.50 -6.81
C ILE A 183 -1.46 14.35 -6.13
N ILE A 184 -1.16 15.59 -5.74
CA ILE A 184 -2.10 16.53 -5.11
C ILE A 184 -3.31 16.79 -6.04
N ASP A 185 -3.09 16.98 -7.31
CA ASP A 185 -4.18 17.19 -8.28
C ASP A 185 -5.11 15.96 -8.35
N THR A 186 -4.52 14.76 -8.41
CA THR A 186 -5.29 13.51 -8.39
C THR A 186 -6.04 13.30 -7.06
N MET A 187 -5.42 13.66 -5.94
CA MET A 187 -6.10 13.66 -4.63
C MET A 187 -7.33 14.58 -4.65
N GLY A 188 -7.19 15.78 -5.21
CA GLY A 188 -8.31 16.73 -5.36
C GLY A 188 -9.45 16.17 -6.20
N MET A 189 -9.13 15.58 -7.37
CA MET A 189 -10.10 14.94 -8.25
C MET A 189 -10.83 13.76 -7.57
N LEU A 190 -10.13 13.02 -6.72
CA LEU A 190 -10.65 11.91 -5.92
C LEU A 190 -11.24 12.38 -4.57
N LYS A 191 -11.37 13.67 -4.32
CA LYS A 191 -11.96 14.28 -3.11
C LYS A 191 -11.27 13.90 -1.79
N LEU A 192 -9.98 13.55 -1.84
CA LEU A 192 -9.13 13.43 -0.66
C LEU A 192 -8.73 14.83 -0.19
N ASN A 193 -8.62 15.05 1.14
CA ASN A 193 -8.44 16.39 1.70
C ASN A 193 -7.27 16.55 2.67
N LYS A 194 -6.49 15.50 2.91
CA LYS A 194 -5.32 15.53 3.80
C LYS A 194 -4.12 14.90 3.10
N LEU A 195 -3.06 15.67 2.90
CA LEU A 195 -1.76 15.17 2.50
C LEU A 195 -0.86 15.15 3.73
N HIS A 196 -0.55 13.96 4.24
CA HIS A 196 0.44 13.76 5.28
C HIS A 196 1.80 13.57 4.62
N LEU A 197 2.72 14.50 4.81
CA LEU A 197 4.01 14.52 4.14
C LEU A 197 5.10 14.07 5.12
N HIS A 198 5.59 12.85 4.94
CA HIS A 198 6.67 12.26 5.73
C HIS A 198 8.02 12.76 5.21
N LEU A 199 8.51 13.85 5.82
CA LEU A 199 9.63 14.66 5.33
C LEU A 199 11.00 14.15 5.79
N THR A 200 11.07 13.36 6.86
CA THR A 200 12.31 12.96 7.51
C THR A 200 12.28 11.53 7.97
N ASP A 201 13.37 10.81 7.71
CA ASP A 201 13.57 9.42 8.15
C ASP A 201 15.07 9.10 8.19
N ASP A 202 15.46 7.87 8.52
CA ASP A 202 16.85 7.42 8.55
C ASP A 202 17.56 7.60 7.20
N ASN A 203 16.81 7.45 6.10
CA ASN A 203 17.35 7.48 4.74
C ASN A 203 17.43 8.89 4.13
N GLY A 204 16.84 9.89 4.76
CA GLY A 204 16.93 11.25 4.25
C GLY A 204 16.13 12.29 5.03
N TRP A 205 16.67 13.49 5.02
CA TRP A 205 16.02 14.72 5.45
C TRP A 205 15.64 15.55 4.23
N ARG A 206 14.36 15.85 4.01
CA ARG A 206 13.87 16.43 2.75
C ARG A 206 13.32 17.86 2.83
N LEU A 207 13.65 18.58 3.88
CA LEU A 207 13.20 19.95 4.09
C LEU A 207 14.36 20.89 4.39
N GLU A 208 14.46 22.02 3.70
CA GLU A 208 15.39 23.08 4.05
C GLU A 208 15.03 23.71 5.41
N ILE A 209 15.98 23.69 6.34
CA ILE A 209 15.92 24.42 7.63
C ILE A 209 17.08 25.42 7.64
N LYS A 210 16.77 26.71 7.60
CA LYS A 210 17.80 27.77 7.45
C LYS A 210 18.74 27.86 8.63
N GLN A 211 18.25 27.61 9.85
CA GLN A 211 19.09 27.58 11.05
C GLN A 211 20.02 26.35 11.08
N TYR A 212 19.67 25.29 10.35
CA TYR A 212 20.44 24.04 10.33
C TYR A 212 20.73 23.57 8.90
N PRO A 213 21.62 24.30 8.17
CA PRO A 213 21.83 24.05 6.73
C PRO A 213 22.44 22.69 6.42
N LEU A 214 23.11 22.01 7.37
CA LEU A 214 23.63 20.67 7.16
C LEU A 214 22.51 19.63 7.00
N LEU A 215 21.29 19.86 7.46
CA LEU A 215 20.16 18.98 7.21
C LEU A 215 19.89 18.85 5.71
N ALA A 216 19.98 19.94 4.95
CA ALA A 216 19.83 19.93 3.49
C ALA A 216 21.13 19.52 2.77
N SER A 217 22.32 19.91 3.25
CA SER A 217 23.58 19.66 2.54
C SER A 217 24.24 18.31 2.87
N VAL A 218 23.85 17.66 3.97
CA VAL A 218 24.35 16.33 4.41
C VAL A 218 23.19 15.36 4.57
N GLY A 219 22.16 15.72 5.36
CA GLY A 219 21.03 14.84 5.68
C GLY A 219 20.18 14.45 4.48
N SER A 220 20.20 15.24 3.38
CA SER A 220 19.51 14.88 2.12
C SER A 220 20.31 13.93 1.22
N LYS A 221 21.58 13.68 1.54
CA LYS A 221 22.47 12.89 0.67
C LYS A 221 22.44 11.40 1.00
N THR A 222 22.79 10.59 0.01
CA THR A 222 22.92 9.15 0.13
C THR A 222 24.18 8.67 -0.56
N VAL A 223 24.41 7.35 -0.62
CA VAL A 223 25.44 6.71 -1.42
C VAL A 223 24.80 5.82 -2.48
N SER A 224 25.45 5.70 -3.65
CA SER A 224 24.94 4.84 -4.71
C SER A 224 25.07 3.35 -4.30
N ARG A 225 23.98 2.60 -4.46
CA ARG A 225 23.90 1.14 -4.22
C ARG A 225 23.22 0.46 -5.40
N SER A 226 23.64 0.80 -6.62
CA SER A 226 23.07 0.25 -7.85
C SER A 226 23.10 -1.28 -7.85
N GLY A 227 21.98 -1.91 -8.22
CA GLY A 227 21.82 -3.35 -8.30
C GLY A 227 21.56 -4.07 -6.96
N GLN A 228 21.53 -3.34 -5.84
CA GLN A 228 21.17 -3.87 -4.53
C GLN A 228 19.73 -3.50 -4.16
N THR A 229 18.98 -4.43 -3.59
CA THR A 229 17.64 -4.15 -3.05
C THR A 229 17.77 -3.34 -1.75
N PHE A 230 16.74 -2.60 -1.38
CA PHE A 230 16.73 -1.75 -0.19
C PHE A 230 17.22 -2.48 1.10
N PRO A 231 16.78 -3.72 1.40
CA PRO A 231 17.27 -4.44 2.58
C PRO A 231 18.76 -4.81 2.53
N GLU A 232 19.36 -4.89 1.34
CA GLU A 232 20.77 -5.28 1.16
C GLU A 232 21.73 -4.09 1.18
N ARG A 233 21.21 -2.87 1.02
CA ARG A 233 22.02 -1.64 0.91
C ARG A 233 22.67 -1.32 2.25
N ARG A 234 24.00 -1.51 2.34
CA ARG A 234 24.77 -1.15 3.54
C ARG A 234 24.94 0.35 3.70
N ASN A 235 25.16 0.80 4.92
CA ASN A 235 25.47 2.19 5.26
C ASN A 235 26.73 2.71 4.56
N ALA A 236 26.80 4.03 4.40
CA ALA A 236 27.99 4.71 3.90
C ALA A 236 29.19 4.50 4.83
N ARG A 237 30.37 4.24 4.25
CA ARG A 237 31.66 4.21 4.96
C ARG A 237 32.26 5.61 4.97
N GLN A 238 33.11 5.86 5.95
CA GLN A 238 33.86 7.12 6.04
C GLN A 238 34.68 7.36 4.76
N GLY A 239 34.51 8.53 4.15
CA GLY A 239 35.16 8.91 2.89
C GLY A 239 34.50 8.36 1.62
N GLU A 240 33.37 7.63 1.71
CA GLU A 240 32.63 7.19 0.54
C GLU A 240 31.90 8.39 -0.12
N PRO A 241 31.96 8.52 -1.47
CA PRO A 241 31.32 9.64 -2.17
C PRO A 241 29.80 9.67 -1.95
N LEU A 242 29.28 10.80 -1.49
CA LEU A 242 27.86 11.03 -1.35
C LEU A 242 27.27 11.53 -2.67
N VAL A 243 26.03 11.13 -2.96
CA VAL A 243 25.23 11.58 -4.09
C VAL A 243 24.01 12.36 -3.60
N ASP A 244 23.57 13.34 -4.38
CA ASP A 244 22.35 14.08 -4.05
C ASP A 244 21.12 13.20 -4.29
N ALA A 245 20.24 13.14 -3.28
CA ALA A 245 18.97 12.47 -3.41
C ALA A 245 17.78 13.46 -3.47
N GLY A 246 18.01 14.72 -3.13
CA GLY A 246 17.03 15.82 -3.23
C GLY A 246 16.42 16.23 -1.89
N TYR A 247 15.92 17.45 -1.87
CA TYR A 247 15.14 18.04 -0.77
C TYR A 247 14.28 19.18 -1.33
N TYR A 248 13.28 19.62 -0.57
CA TYR A 248 12.48 20.79 -0.89
C TYR A 248 13.07 22.04 -0.23
N THR A 249 13.22 23.10 -1.01
CA THR A 249 13.47 24.45 -0.47
C THR A 249 12.23 24.96 0.27
N GLN A 250 12.38 25.97 1.11
CA GLN A 250 11.23 26.60 1.75
C GLN A 250 10.26 27.22 0.74
N GLU A 251 10.77 27.71 -0.40
CA GLU A 251 9.93 28.22 -1.50
C GLU A 251 9.15 27.09 -2.19
N ASP A 252 9.78 25.92 -2.44
CA ASP A 252 9.08 24.75 -2.96
C ASP A 252 7.92 24.32 -2.05
N ILE A 253 8.15 24.33 -0.74
CA ILE A 253 7.09 24.00 0.25
C ILE A 253 5.95 25.01 0.19
N LYS A 254 6.25 26.31 0.10
CA LYS A 254 5.21 27.35 -0.02
C LYS A 254 4.36 27.14 -1.27
N GLU A 255 4.99 26.82 -2.40
CA GLU A 255 4.29 26.52 -3.66
C GLU A 255 3.43 25.27 -3.53
N ILE A 256 3.96 24.16 -2.96
CA ILE A 256 3.22 22.92 -2.71
C ILE A 256 2.01 23.18 -1.82
N VAL A 257 2.20 23.89 -0.71
CA VAL A 257 1.12 24.21 0.25
C VAL A 257 0.04 25.07 -0.42
N ALA A 258 0.42 26.10 -1.15
CA ALA A 258 -0.53 26.96 -1.86
C ALA A 258 -1.32 26.18 -2.93
N TYR A 259 -0.64 25.32 -3.68
CA TYR A 259 -1.26 24.45 -4.70
C TYR A 259 -2.26 23.46 -4.09
N ALA A 260 -1.92 22.87 -2.95
CA ALA A 260 -2.79 21.97 -2.20
C ALA A 260 -4.01 22.70 -1.61
N MET A 261 -3.80 23.90 -1.03
CA MET A 261 -4.89 24.71 -0.47
C MET A 261 -5.93 25.09 -1.53
N ASN A 262 -5.51 25.45 -2.75
CA ASN A 262 -6.44 25.72 -3.86
C ASN A 262 -7.29 24.48 -4.22
N ARG A 263 -6.79 23.27 -3.91
CA ARG A 263 -7.50 22.00 -4.09
C ARG A 263 -8.19 21.48 -2.83
N GLN A 264 -8.38 22.36 -1.83
CA GLN A 264 -9.00 22.03 -0.54
C GLN A 264 -8.29 20.90 0.22
N ILE A 265 -6.96 20.78 0.02
CA ILE A 265 -6.11 19.78 0.67
C ILE A 265 -5.23 20.47 1.70
N GLU A 266 -5.32 20.03 2.96
CA GLU A 266 -4.43 20.43 4.04
C GLU A 266 -3.16 19.57 4.01
N VAL A 267 -1.99 20.23 3.97
CA VAL A 267 -0.69 19.53 4.05
C VAL A 267 -0.24 19.47 5.50
N ILE A 268 -0.10 18.25 6.03
CA ILE A 268 0.32 17.97 7.40
C ILE A 268 1.78 17.51 7.35
N PRO A 269 2.74 18.27 7.89
CA PRO A 269 4.14 17.86 7.91
C PRO A 269 4.40 16.85 9.03
N GLU A 270 5.21 15.83 8.72
CA GLU A 270 5.80 14.93 9.71
C GLU A 270 7.30 15.15 9.83
N ILE A 271 7.75 15.38 11.05
CA ILE A 271 9.15 15.34 11.47
C ILE A 271 9.28 14.19 12.46
N ALA A 272 9.74 13.06 11.96
CA ALA A 272 9.83 11.82 12.75
C ALA A 272 10.84 11.95 13.89
N MET A 273 10.40 11.60 15.11
CA MET A 273 11.22 11.66 16.32
C MET A 273 10.63 10.78 17.43
N PRO A 274 11.43 10.31 18.40
CA PRO A 274 12.90 10.39 18.46
C PRO A 274 13.60 9.39 17.55
N ARG A 275 12.85 8.40 17.05
CA ARG A 275 13.25 7.39 16.05
C ARG A 275 13.26 7.99 14.64
N HIS A 276 13.82 7.27 13.68
CA HIS A 276 13.91 7.71 12.28
C HIS A 276 14.66 9.04 12.10
N SER A 277 15.71 9.24 12.92
CA SER A 277 16.48 10.48 12.99
C SER A 277 17.89 10.38 12.43
N HIS A 278 18.27 9.24 11.85
CA HIS A 278 19.65 8.96 11.42
C HIS A 278 20.17 10.02 10.44
N ALA A 279 19.39 10.47 9.47
CA ALA A 279 19.79 11.53 8.53
C ALA A 279 20.11 12.85 9.25
N ALA A 280 19.32 13.23 10.27
CA ALA A 280 19.61 14.39 11.11
C ALA A 280 20.87 14.21 11.94
N LEU A 281 21.09 13.03 12.48
CA LEU A 281 22.29 12.68 13.27
C LEU A 281 23.54 12.60 12.39
N ALA A 282 23.43 12.18 11.14
CA ALA A 282 24.53 12.25 10.18
C ALA A 282 24.96 13.71 9.91
N ALA A 283 23.99 14.63 9.87
CA ALA A 283 24.25 16.07 9.73
C ALA A 283 24.78 16.72 11.01
N TYR A 284 24.26 16.31 12.19
CA TYR A 284 24.59 16.87 13.51
C TYR A 284 24.87 15.76 14.54
N PRO A 285 26.05 15.10 14.48
CA PRO A 285 26.35 13.92 15.31
C PRO A 285 26.35 14.14 16.82
N LEU A 286 26.46 15.39 17.27
CA LEU A 286 26.42 15.75 18.70
C LEU A 286 25.02 15.61 19.32
N LEU A 287 23.99 15.45 18.49
CA LEU A 287 22.61 15.20 18.94
C LEU A 287 22.38 13.72 19.26
N ALA A 288 23.26 12.83 18.83
CA ALA A 288 23.25 11.42 19.20
C ALA A 288 23.78 11.20 20.64
N CYS A 289 23.47 10.05 21.22
CA CYS A 289 24.06 9.65 22.51
C CYS A 289 25.60 9.59 22.43
N PRO A 290 26.33 9.99 23.51
CA PRO A 290 27.79 9.93 23.51
C PRO A 290 28.40 8.52 23.31
N THR A 291 27.56 7.50 23.46
CA THR A 291 27.93 6.08 23.22
C THR A 291 27.96 5.70 21.76
N VAL A 292 27.35 6.52 20.88
CA VAL A 292 27.33 6.32 19.43
C VAL A 292 28.65 6.74 18.81
N ASN A 293 29.08 6.05 17.76
CA ASN A 293 30.28 6.45 16.99
C ASN A 293 30.07 7.89 16.46
N ARG A 294 31.13 8.69 16.50
CA ARG A 294 31.13 10.08 16.02
C ARG A 294 30.92 10.22 14.50
N TYR A 295 31.30 9.20 13.74
CA TYR A 295 30.97 9.15 12.31
C TYR A 295 29.66 8.41 12.13
N ILE A 296 28.64 9.13 11.65
CA ILE A 296 27.33 8.62 11.28
C ILE A 296 27.22 8.78 9.77
N GLY A 297 27.26 7.66 9.04
CA GLY A 297 27.19 7.66 7.57
C GLY A 297 25.74 7.73 7.07
N ALA A 298 25.55 8.08 5.80
CA ALA A 298 24.23 8.00 5.17
C ALA A 298 23.70 6.55 5.13
N VAL A 299 22.39 6.39 5.29
CA VAL A 299 21.68 5.10 5.30
C VAL A 299 20.88 4.95 4.00
N PRO A 300 21.38 4.24 2.98
CA PRO A 300 20.63 4.03 1.74
C PRO A 300 19.62 2.87 1.82
N GLY A 301 19.67 2.07 2.88
CA GLY A 301 18.83 0.89 3.09
C GLY A 301 18.89 0.36 4.52
N LEU A 302 18.74 -0.95 4.70
CA LEU A 302 18.77 -1.63 6.01
C LEU A 302 19.84 -2.71 6.09
N GLY A 303 20.85 -2.69 5.21
CA GLY A 303 21.89 -3.72 5.14
C GLY A 303 22.99 -3.58 6.19
N GLU A 304 24.15 -4.15 5.89
CA GLU A 304 25.30 -4.15 6.80
C GLU A 304 25.63 -2.74 7.32
N GLY A 305 25.83 -2.65 8.63
CA GLY A 305 26.13 -1.39 9.33
C GLY A 305 24.89 -0.56 9.68
N TYR A 306 23.68 -1.04 9.37
CA TYR A 306 22.46 -0.36 9.84
C TYR A 306 22.33 -0.53 11.36
N GLU A 307 22.28 0.60 12.03
CA GLU A 307 22.00 0.70 13.46
C GLU A 307 20.87 1.71 13.66
N GLN A 308 19.90 1.36 14.46
CA GLN A 308 18.77 2.25 14.74
C GLN A 308 19.22 3.33 15.71
N LEU A 309 19.55 4.50 15.19
CA LEU A 309 19.94 5.66 15.97
C LEU A 309 18.71 6.53 16.30
N VAL A 310 18.74 7.10 17.49
CA VAL A 310 17.70 8.00 18.01
C VAL A 310 18.35 9.26 18.61
N PHE A 311 17.63 10.36 18.67
CA PHE A 311 18.06 11.55 19.41
C PHE A 311 18.36 11.23 20.87
N CYS A 312 19.41 11.84 21.45
CA CYS A 312 19.75 11.69 22.86
C CYS A 312 18.74 12.40 23.76
N ALA A 313 17.77 11.68 24.30
CA ALA A 313 16.68 12.25 25.10
C ALA A 313 17.15 12.91 26.41
N GLY A 314 18.37 12.63 26.89
CA GLY A 314 18.98 13.29 28.04
C GLY A 314 19.62 14.66 27.72
N ASN A 315 19.93 14.92 26.44
CA ASN A 315 20.64 16.12 25.99
C ASN A 315 19.69 17.29 25.73
N GLU A 316 19.89 18.45 26.41
CA GLU A 316 19.07 19.65 26.22
C GLU A 316 19.23 20.26 24.81
N ASP A 317 20.40 20.15 24.19
CA ASP A 317 20.63 20.68 22.84
C ASP A 317 19.72 20.00 21.79
N VAL A 318 19.31 18.76 22.04
CA VAL A 318 18.34 18.05 21.19
C VAL A 318 17.00 18.75 21.20
N TYR A 319 16.51 19.16 22.36
CA TYR A 319 15.23 19.87 22.46
C TYR A 319 15.32 21.24 21.81
N THR A 320 16.40 21.98 22.04
CA THR A 320 16.64 23.27 21.39
C THR A 320 16.67 23.13 19.87
N PHE A 321 17.34 22.10 19.35
CA PHE A 321 17.38 21.77 17.93
C PHE A 321 15.99 21.50 17.39
N ILE A 322 15.23 20.59 18.04
CA ILE A 322 13.88 20.20 17.59
C ILE A 322 12.92 21.40 17.65
N GLU A 323 12.97 22.20 18.71
CA GLU A 323 12.13 23.38 18.87
C GLU A 323 12.38 24.41 17.77
N ASN A 324 13.64 24.67 17.41
CA ASN A 324 14.01 25.56 16.32
C ASN A 324 13.56 25.01 14.94
N VAL A 325 13.73 23.70 14.70
CA VAL A 325 13.25 23.05 13.48
C VAL A 325 11.73 23.18 13.36
N LEU A 326 11.01 22.88 14.43
CA LEU A 326 9.54 22.94 14.45
C LEU A 326 9.03 24.38 14.29
N ASP A 327 9.76 25.40 14.78
CA ASP A 327 9.39 26.80 14.53
C ASP A 327 9.43 27.15 13.04
N GLU A 328 10.47 26.74 12.30
CA GLU A 328 10.53 26.93 10.85
C GLU A 328 9.44 26.10 10.12
N VAL A 329 9.21 24.85 10.53
CA VAL A 329 8.15 24.00 9.97
C VAL A 329 6.78 24.66 10.16
N MET A 330 6.46 25.13 11.37
CA MET A 330 5.18 25.76 11.65
C MET A 330 4.97 27.09 10.93
N ALA A 331 6.04 27.77 10.54
CA ALA A 331 5.97 28.97 9.71
C ALA A 331 5.67 28.66 8.22
N LEU A 332 6.07 27.47 7.73
CA LEU A 332 5.87 27.04 6.36
C LEU A 332 4.50 26.36 6.13
N PHE A 333 4.03 25.62 7.12
CA PHE A 333 2.79 24.82 7.03
C PHE A 333 1.67 25.47 7.86
N PRO A 334 0.59 25.93 7.21
CA PRO A 334 -0.55 26.54 7.93
C PRO A 334 -1.41 25.53 8.68
N SER A 335 -1.19 24.21 8.47
CA SER A 335 -1.93 23.16 9.18
C SER A 335 -1.88 23.38 10.68
N ARG A 336 -3.02 23.20 11.33
CA ARG A 336 -3.06 23.19 12.80
C ARG A 336 -2.40 21.96 13.42
N TYR A 337 -2.05 20.97 12.60
CA TYR A 337 -1.47 19.70 13.01
C TYR A 337 0.00 19.61 12.62
N ILE A 338 0.79 19.03 13.51
CA ILE A 338 2.18 18.61 13.28
C ILE A 338 2.27 17.15 13.69
N HIS A 339 2.70 16.29 12.76
CA HIS A 339 2.93 14.89 13.05
C HIS A 339 4.37 14.70 13.53
N LEU A 340 4.55 14.03 14.67
CA LEU A 340 5.86 13.87 15.31
C LEU A 340 6.46 12.45 15.15
N GLY A 341 5.79 11.56 14.40
CA GLY A 341 6.14 10.14 14.39
C GLY A 341 5.76 9.50 15.72
N GLY A 342 6.72 9.30 16.61
CA GLY A 342 6.50 8.75 17.94
C GLY A 342 6.56 7.24 18.03
N ASP A 343 7.16 6.58 17.05
CA ASP A 343 7.35 5.13 17.00
C ASP A 343 8.06 4.61 18.25
N ALA A 344 7.73 3.38 18.64
CA ALA A 344 8.32 2.73 19.80
C ALA A 344 9.87 2.67 19.69
N VAL A 345 10.52 2.94 20.79
CA VAL A 345 11.99 2.91 20.91
C VAL A 345 12.37 1.66 21.69
N HIS A 346 13.08 0.75 21.03
CA HIS A 346 13.60 -0.49 21.63
C HIS A 346 15.08 -0.65 21.31
N ASP A 347 15.83 -1.28 22.22
CA ASP A 347 17.23 -1.65 22.05
C ASP A 347 18.14 -0.50 21.59
N THR A 348 17.96 0.69 22.16
CA THR A 348 18.69 1.89 21.77
C THR A 348 19.88 2.17 22.66
N HIS A 349 20.64 3.20 22.30
CA HIS A 349 21.72 3.72 23.12
C HIS A 349 21.25 4.37 24.43
N TRP A 350 19.99 4.63 24.66
CA TRP A 350 19.48 5.32 25.85
C TRP A 350 19.81 4.58 27.14
N GLU A 351 19.65 3.25 27.16
CA GLU A 351 19.94 2.41 28.33
C GLU A 351 21.41 2.51 28.76
N LYS A 352 22.35 2.61 27.82
CA LYS A 352 23.78 2.70 28.06
C LYS A 352 24.29 4.13 28.18
N CYS A 353 23.49 5.11 27.75
CA CYS A 353 23.86 6.50 27.69
C CYS A 353 23.90 7.16 29.09
N PRO A 354 25.05 7.69 29.56
CA PRO A 354 25.14 8.31 30.87
C PRO A 354 24.22 9.54 31.00
N VAL A 355 24.05 10.31 29.92
CA VAL A 355 23.23 11.53 29.90
C VAL A 355 21.72 11.18 29.97
N CYS A 356 21.29 10.13 29.27
CA CYS A 356 19.91 9.65 29.34
C CYS A 356 19.60 9.08 30.74
N ARG A 357 20.52 8.27 31.30
CA ARG A 357 20.37 7.73 32.66
C ARG A 357 20.31 8.80 33.73
N GLU A 358 21.13 9.85 33.61
CA GLU A 358 21.09 10.98 34.54
C GLU A 358 19.75 11.71 34.45
N ARG A 359 19.21 11.91 33.23
CA ARG A 359 17.87 12.47 33.02
C ARG A 359 16.81 11.59 33.65
N MET A 360 16.83 10.29 33.41
CA MET A 360 15.87 9.34 34.00
C MET A 360 15.88 9.42 35.52
N LYS A 361 17.08 9.40 36.11
CA LYS A 361 17.23 9.54 37.58
C LYS A 361 16.68 10.85 38.10
N LYS A 362 16.97 11.97 37.44
CA LYS A 362 16.51 13.32 37.85
C LYS A 362 15.00 13.44 37.80
N GLU A 363 14.36 12.86 36.80
CA GLU A 363 12.90 12.94 36.56
C GLU A 363 12.13 11.78 37.22
N GLY A 364 12.81 10.83 37.90
CA GLY A 364 12.20 9.68 38.55
C GLY A 364 11.60 8.65 37.60
N MET A 365 12.21 8.47 36.45
CA MET A 365 11.80 7.49 35.42
C MET A 365 12.49 6.14 35.64
N GLU A 366 11.79 5.04 35.38
CA GLU A 366 12.25 3.68 35.64
C GLU A 366 12.87 2.99 34.42
N ASN A 367 12.41 3.37 33.21
CA ASN A 367 12.77 2.65 31.96
C ASN A 367 12.75 3.59 30.73
N GLU A 368 13.15 3.07 29.58
CA GLU A 368 13.21 3.81 28.30
C GLU A 368 11.82 4.27 27.81
N ALA A 369 10.75 3.54 28.12
CA ALA A 369 9.40 3.93 27.74
C ALA A 369 8.97 5.21 28.50
N ASP A 370 9.35 5.34 29.78
CA ASP A 370 9.12 6.56 30.55
C ASP A 370 9.90 7.75 29.95
N LEU A 371 11.14 7.48 29.49
CA LEU A 371 11.98 8.49 28.83
C LEU A 371 11.40 8.91 27.47
N LEU A 372 10.87 7.98 26.69
CA LEU A 372 10.13 8.28 25.46
C LEU A 372 8.91 9.17 25.78
N GLY A 373 8.15 8.79 26.80
CA GLY A 373 7.02 9.57 27.26
C GLY A 373 7.42 10.99 27.68
N TYR A 374 8.53 11.15 28.42
CA TYR A 374 9.08 12.46 28.79
C TYR A 374 9.42 13.28 27.53
N PHE A 375 10.16 12.67 26.59
CA PHE A 375 10.57 13.32 25.35
C PHE A 375 9.36 13.84 24.56
N MET A 376 8.41 12.97 24.29
CA MET A 376 7.23 13.31 23.50
C MET A 376 6.34 14.36 24.19
N ARG A 377 6.13 14.26 25.51
CA ARG A 377 5.36 15.28 26.27
C ARG A 377 6.03 16.64 26.28
N ARG A 378 7.35 16.71 26.26
CA ARG A 378 8.07 17.99 26.20
C ARG A 378 7.86 18.69 24.88
N ILE A 379 7.96 17.94 23.77
CA ILE A 379 7.71 18.47 22.41
C ILE A 379 6.22 18.81 22.22
N ASP A 380 5.30 17.96 22.68
CA ASP A 380 3.85 18.25 22.67
C ASP A 380 3.54 19.59 23.38
N ARG A 381 4.16 19.85 24.52
CA ARG A 381 3.99 21.11 25.24
C ARG A 381 4.47 22.31 24.41
N PHE A 382 5.59 22.18 23.72
CA PHE A 382 6.11 23.22 22.86
C PHE A 382 5.17 23.49 21.68
N VAL A 383 4.76 22.45 20.94
CA VAL A 383 3.85 22.54 19.78
C VAL A 383 2.51 23.19 20.20
N ARG A 384 1.94 22.77 21.33
CA ARG A 384 0.72 23.38 21.87
C ARG A 384 0.91 24.83 22.30
N GLY A 385 2.07 25.16 22.85
CA GLY A 385 2.43 26.53 23.18
C GLY A 385 2.42 27.47 21.97
N LYS A 386 2.63 26.93 20.78
CA LYS A 386 2.51 27.65 19.48
C LYS A 386 1.10 27.60 18.88
N GLY A 387 0.09 27.07 19.61
CA GLY A 387 -1.30 26.99 19.17
C GLY A 387 -1.58 25.86 18.15
N ARG A 388 -0.67 24.90 18.00
CA ARG A 388 -0.82 23.73 17.12
C ARG A 388 -1.20 22.49 17.92
N LYS A 389 -1.60 21.40 17.22
CA LYS A 389 -1.92 20.10 17.80
C LYS A 389 -0.96 19.04 17.28
N VAL A 390 -0.58 18.12 18.15
CA VAL A 390 0.27 16.98 17.79
C VAL A 390 -0.56 15.86 17.18
N MET A 391 0.01 15.22 16.16
CA MET A 391 -0.37 13.91 15.64
C MET A 391 0.79 12.93 15.82
N GLY A 392 0.50 11.63 15.92
CA GLY A 392 1.53 10.60 16.00
C GLY A 392 0.97 9.20 15.78
N TRP A 393 1.88 8.27 15.53
CA TRP A 393 1.55 6.85 15.44
C TRP A 393 1.01 6.35 16.79
N GLU A 394 0.36 5.20 16.82
CA GLU A 394 -0.38 4.73 18.01
C GLU A 394 0.46 4.56 19.27
N GLU A 395 1.78 4.42 19.14
CA GLU A 395 2.73 4.34 20.26
C GLU A 395 2.77 5.60 21.11
N VAL A 396 2.39 6.76 20.56
CA VAL A 396 2.28 8.01 21.35
C VAL A 396 1.26 7.90 22.48
N MET A 397 0.36 6.92 22.44
CA MET A 397 -0.57 6.62 23.53
C MET A 397 0.13 6.19 24.82
N ASP A 398 1.30 5.55 24.71
CA ASP A 398 2.11 5.14 25.86
C ASP A 398 2.87 6.32 26.46
N ALA A 399 3.05 7.39 25.69
CA ALA A 399 3.66 8.65 26.13
C ALA A 399 2.73 9.55 26.98
N ASN A 400 1.45 9.21 27.13
CA ASN A 400 0.44 10.02 27.81
C ASN A 400 0.43 11.48 27.32
N LEU A 401 0.29 11.69 26.02
CA LEU A 401 0.18 13.01 25.41
C LEU A 401 -1.08 13.75 25.87
N SER A 402 -1.13 15.05 25.60
CA SER A 402 -2.28 15.89 25.94
C SER A 402 -3.57 15.42 25.27
N LYS A 403 -4.69 15.60 25.97
CA LYS A 403 -6.02 15.43 25.37
C LYS A 403 -6.18 16.38 24.18
N GLY A 404 -6.27 15.86 23.00
CA GLY A 404 -6.31 16.62 21.75
C GLY A 404 -5.21 16.25 20.76
N ALA A 405 -4.22 15.46 21.18
CA ALA A 405 -3.36 14.74 20.24
C ALA A 405 -4.21 13.75 19.43
N VAL A 406 -3.90 13.60 18.14
CA VAL A 406 -4.57 12.68 17.22
C VAL A 406 -3.70 11.46 17.01
N VAL A 407 -4.30 10.29 17.12
CA VAL A 407 -3.62 8.99 17.05
C VAL A 407 -3.84 8.32 15.70
N PHE A 408 -2.78 7.80 15.10
CA PHE A 408 -2.83 7.04 13.85
C PHE A 408 -2.67 5.54 14.15
N ASP A 409 -3.79 4.79 14.07
CA ASP A 409 -3.83 3.34 14.30
C ASP A 409 -3.37 2.59 13.04
N TRP A 410 -2.15 2.02 13.07
CA TRP A 410 -1.52 1.39 11.92
C TRP A 410 -1.31 -0.12 12.06
N HIS A 411 -1.25 -0.69 13.27
CA HIS A 411 -1.08 -2.14 13.46
C HIS A 411 -2.24 -2.98 12.91
N GLY A 412 -3.41 -2.34 12.68
CA GLY A 412 -4.48 -2.94 11.89
C GLY A 412 -5.50 -3.78 12.65
N PHE A 413 -5.36 -3.93 13.95
CA PHE A 413 -6.33 -4.65 14.79
C PHE A 413 -7.30 -3.71 15.55
N GLY A 414 -7.19 -2.41 15.33
CA GLY A 414 -8.00 -1.40 16.01
C GLY A 414 -7.73 -1.27 17.52
N HIS A 415 -6.64 -1.84 18.03
CA HIS A 415 -6.30 -1.76 19.45
C HIS A 415 -5.89 -0.35 19.84
N GLY A 416 -5.09 0.33 19.02
CA GLY A 416 -4.72 1.73 19.19
C GLY A 416 -5.95 2.64 19.15
N ALA A 417 -6.84 2.45 18.18
CA ALA A 417 -8.11 3.16 18.04
C ALA A 417 -9.00 2.98 19.28
N VAL A 418 -9.14 1.74 19.78
CA VAL A 418 -9.91 1.45 21.00
C VAL A 418 -9.30 2.13 22.23
N LYS A 419 -7.97 2.10 22.36
CA LYS A 419 -7.24 2.75 23.45
C LYS A 419 -7.41 4.28 23.36
N ALA A 420 -7.21 4.87 22.19
CA ALA A 420 -7.38 6.29 21.91
C ALA A 420 -8.81 6.78 22.23
N GLY A 421 -9.82 6.15 21.67
CA GLY A 421 -11.22 6.51 21.91
C GLY A 421 -11.66 6.36 23.37
N LYS A 422 -11.17 5.35 24.10
CA LYS A 422 -11.42 5.21 25.54
C LYS A 422 -10.78 6.32 26.38
N GLN A 423 -9.64 6.84 25.94
CA GLN A 423 -8.94 7.95 26.62
C GLN A 423 -9.43 9.34 26.15
N GLY A 424 -10.33 9.39 25.16
CA GLY A 424 -10.91 10.62 24.63
C GLY A 424 -10.00 11.34 23.63
N HIS A 425 -9.14 10.59 22.90
CA HIS A 425 -8.36 11.08 21.77
C HIS A 425 -9.08 10.80 20.45
N ASP A 426 -9.02 11.76 19.56
CA ASP A 426 -9.40 11.53 18.16
C ASP A 426 -8.38 10.64 17.48
N PHE A 427 -8.83 9.84 16.50
CA PHE A 427 -7.94 8.92 15.79
C PHE A 427 -8.27 8.79 14.32
N VAL A 428 -7.28 8.35 13.54
CA VAL A 428 -7.34 8.05 12.12
C VAL A 428 -6.93 6.60 11.90
N MET A 429 -7.69 5.86 11.08
CA MET A 429 -7.37 4.48 10.73
C MET A 429 -6.38 4.43 9.56
N VAL A 430 -5.25 3.73 9.75
CA VAL A 430 -4.17 3.57 8.75
C VAL A 430 -3.67 2.11 8.71
N PRO A 431 -4.55 1.09 8.80
CA PRO A 431 -4.13 -0.28 9.02
C PRO A 431 -3.21 -0.83 7.94
N THR A 432 -2.07 -1.40 8.35
CA THR A 432 -1.02 -1.97 7.49
C THR A 432 -1.57 -2.94 6.45
N GLY A 433 -2.51 -3.80 6.84
CA GLY A 433 -3.07 -4.84 5.96
C GLY A 433 -3.94 -4.33 4.82
N THR A 434 -4.44 -3.07 4.90
CA THR A 434 -5.38 -2.54 3.90
C THR A 434 -5.06 -1.12 3.43
N MET A 435 -4.42 -0.29 4.25
CA MET A 435 -4.15 1.11 3.88
C MET A 435 -2.69 1.37 3.52
N TYR A 436 -1.77 0.42 3.72
CA TYR A 436 -0.40 0.56 3.24
C TYR A 436 -0.31 0.19 1.76
N LEU A 437 0.06 1.18 0.93
CA LEU A 437 0.13 1.03 -0.53
C LEU A 437 1.50 0.55 -1.04
N ASN A 438 2.45 0.29 -0.15
CA ASN A 438 3.75 -0.31 -0.48
C ASN A 438 3.75 -1.84 -0.49
N SER A 439 2.56 -2.47 -0.44
CA SER A 439 2.37 -3.92 -0.61
C SER A 439 1.98 -4.26 -2.06
N TYR A 440 2.20 -5.52 -2.46
CA TYR A 440 1.80 -6.00 -3.79
C TYR A 440 0.29 -5.87 -4.03
N GLN A 441 -0.08 -5.51 -5.28
CA GLN A 441 -1.49 -5.29 -5.68
C GLN A 441 -2.15 -6.55 -6.24
N GLY A 442 -1.38 -7.45 -6.77
CA GLY A 442 -1.83 -8.66 -7.43
C GLY A 442 -0.96 -9.87 -7.11
N PRO A 443 -1.02 -10.91 -7.95
CA PRO A 443 -0.15 -12.07 -7.81
C PRO A 443 1.32 -11.65 -7.85
N GLN A 444 2.03 -11.88 -6.77
CA GLN A 444 3.33 -11.26 -6.49
C GLN A 444 4.41 -11.56 -7.55
N TRP A 445 4.38 -12.73 -8.17
CA TRP A 445 5.31 -13.09 -9.23
C TRP A 445 5.11 -12.31 -10.55
N GLN A 446 3.97 -11.64 -10.71
CA GLN A 446 3.66 -10.74 -11.84
C GLN A 446 3.92 -9.27 -11.53
N GLU A 447 4.14 -8.91 -10.27
CA GLU A 447 4.37 -7.54 -9.86
C GLU A 447 5.77 -7.07 -10.29
N PRO A 448 5.91 -5.96 -11.02
CA PRO A 448 7.21 -5.49 -11.49
C PRO A 448 8.03 -4.82 -10.40
N VAL A 449 7.39 -4.24 -9.41
CA VAL A 449 8.03 -3.48 -8.32
C VAL A 449 8.19 -4.36 -7.10
N LEU A 450 9.35 -4.30 -6.44
CA LEU A 450 9.50 -4.88 -5.11
C LEU A 450 8.60 -4.14 -4.13
N ALA A 451 7.95 -4.90 -3.25
CA ALA A 451 7.11 -4.36 -2.21
C ALA A 451 7.27 -5.18 -0.93
N PHE A 452 6.74 -4.69 0.19
CA PHE A 452 6.67 -5.48 1.41
C PHE A 452 5.81 -6.73 1.21
N THR A 453 6.09 -7.74 2.00
CA THR A 453 5.37 -9.01 1.98
C THR A 453 3.89 -8.85 2.29
N GLY A 454 3.07 -9.67 1.67
CA GLY A 454 1.63 -9.60 1.75
C GLY A 454 1.02 -8.93 0.52
N GLY A 455 -0.24 -9.22 0.26
CA GLY A 455 -1.00 -8.65 -0.84
C GLY A 455 -2.03 -7.66 -0.32
N ASN A 456 -2.04 -6.46 -0.86
CA ASN A 456 -3.09 -5.48 -0.62
C ASN A 456 -3.75 -5.11 -1.95
N THR A 457 -4.71 -5.92 -2.35
CA THR A 457 -5.38 -5.78 -3.64
C THR A 457 -6.31 -4.55 -3.65
N LEU A 458 -6.58 -4.05 -4.84
CA LEU A 458 -7.59 -3.01 -5.07
C LEU A 458 -8.94 -3.36 -4.38
N LYS A 459 -9.35 -4.64 -4.44
CA LYS A 459 -10.61 -5.11 -3.84
C LYS A 459 -10.58 -5.09 -2.31
N ASN A 460 -9.44 -5.41 -1.69
CA ASN A 460 -9.28 -5.36 -0.23
C ASN A 460 -9.48 -3.93 0.30
N ILE A 461 -8.85 -2.94 -0.36
CA ILE A 461 -9.02 -1.52 0.00
C ILE A 461 -10.46 -1.08 -0.21
N TYR A 462 -11.05 -1.40 -1.37
CA TYR A 462 -12.43 -1.06 -1.68
C TYR A 462 -13.41 -1.59 -0.65
N GLN A 463 -13.20 -2.81 -0.15
CA GLN A 463 -14.07 -3.48 0.83
C GLN A 463 -13.82 -3.05 2.27
N TYR A 464 -12.73 -2.33 2.52
CA TYR A 464 -12.38 -1.94 3.88
C TYR A 464 -13.49 -1.10 4.53
N GLU A 465 -13.78 -1.43 5.80
CA GLU A 465 -14.72 -0.74 6.68
C GLU A 465 -14.01 -0.37 7.97
N PRO A 466 -13.73 0.93 8.22
CA PRO A 466 -12.98 1.34 9.41
C PRO A 466 -13.75 1.25 10.72
N ILE A 467 -15.09 1.18 10.66
CA ILE A 467 -15.93 1.14 11.87
C ILE A 467 -16.24 -0.30 12.24
N GLU A 468 -15.64 -0.76 13.32
CA GLU A 468 -15.90 -2.08 13.85
C GLU A 468 -17.29 -2.17 14.51
N ARG A 469 -17.96 -3.32 14.33
CA ARG A 469 -19.35 -3.51 14.79
C ARG A 469 -19.51 -3.35 16.30
N TYR A 470 -18.48 -3.70 17.07
CA TYR A 470 -18.46 -3.66 18.55
C TYR A 470 -18.14 -2.26 19.11
N TRP A 471 -17.80 -1.27 18.27
CA TRP A 471 -17.50 0.08 18.75
C TRP A 471 -18.74 0.79 19.26
N THR A 472 -18.64 1.39 20.45
CA THR A 472 -19.68 2.25 21.02
C THR A 472 -19.84 3.55 20.20
N MET A 473 -20.96 4.23 20.38
CA MET A 473 -21.18 5.55 19.74
C MET A 473 -20.11 6.57 20.16
N SER A 474 -19.68 6.55 21.42
CA SER A 474 -18.61 7.41 21.92
C SER A 474 -17.27 7.13 21.21
N MET A 475 -16.92 5.87 20.96
CA MET A 475 -15.70 5.53 20.20
C MET A 475 -15.79 6.01 18.76
N ARG A 476 -16.95 5.78 18.12
CA ARG A 476 -17.18 6.20 16.72
C ARG A 476 -17.08 7.71 16.53
N SER A 477 -17.47 8.51 17.55
CA SER A 477 -17.38 9.97 17.47
C SER A 477 -15.96 10.51 17.50
N HIS A 478 -14.96 9.70 17.92
CA HIS A 478 -13.54 10.06 17.87
C HIS A 478 -12.85 9.62 16.57
N LEU A 479 -13.50 8.81 15.72
CA LEU A 479 -12.96 8.46 14.41
C LEU A 479 -13.07 9.66 13.46
N LEU A 480 -11.95 10.25 13.10
CA LEU A 480 -11.92 11.34 12.13
C LEU A 480 -12.07 10.84 10.69
N GLY A 481 -11.57 9.63 10.42
CA GLY A 481 -11.60 9.02 9.10
C GLY A 481 -10.46 8.03 8.87
N LEU A 482 -10.00 7.94 7.63
CA LEU A 482 -8.95 7.01 7.24
C LEU A 482 -7.88 7.66 6.37
N GLN A 483 -6.70 7.06 6.36
CA GLN A 483 -5.57 7.47 5.55
C GLN A 483 -4.92 6.26 4.90
N ALA A 484 -4.56 6.38 3.63
CA ALA A 484 -3.60 5.46 3.02
C ALA A 484 -2.17 5.94 3.26
N ALA A 485 -1.22 5.01 3.33
CA ALA A 485 0.20 5.31 3.50
C ALA A 485 1.00 4.72 2.34
N LEU A 486 1.74 5.57 1.63
CA LEU A 486 2.71 5.17 0.62
C LEU A 486 4.12 5.32 1.20
N TRP A 487 4.69 4.23 1.69
CA TRP A 487 6.10 4.10 2.01
C TRP A 487 6.89 3.80 0.75
N THR A 488 8.11 4.33 0.63
CA THR A 488 8.85 4.37 -0.64
C THR A 488 10.20 3.65 -0.61
N GLU A 489 10.41 2.75 0.34
CA GLU A 489 11.69 2.02 0.49
C GLU A 489 12.11 1.25 -0.77
N PHE A 490 11.12 0.76 -1.52
CA PHE A 490 11.38 -0.03 -2.74
C PHE A 490 11.18 0.75 -4.03
N CYS A 491 10.88 2.06 -3.97
CA CYS A 491 10.78 2.91 -5.14
C CYS A 491 12.19 3.31 -5.61
N GLU A 492 12.46 3.16 -6.91
CA GLU A 492 13.70 3.57 -7.55
C GLU A 492 13.48 4.67 -8.61
N LYS A 493 12.25 4.82 -9.07
CA LYS A 493 11.84 5.79 -10.08
C LYS A 493 10.40 6.25 -9.84
N LYS A 494 10.03 7.36 -10.48
CA LYS A 494 8.70 7.97 -10.35
C LYS A 494 7.54 7.04 -10.76
N GLU A 495 7.79 6.15 -11.74
CA GLU A 495 6.81 5.18 -12.22
C GLU A 495 6.48 4.13 -11.17
N ASP A 496 7.39 3.84 -10.23
CA ASP A 496 7.14 2.92 -9.11
C ASP A 496 6.16 3.53 -8.12
N VAL A 497 6.30 4.85 -7.85
CA VAL A 497 5.36 5.62 -7.02
C VAL A 497 3.97 5.60 -7.64
N ASP A 498 3.86 5.90 -8.93
CA ASP A 498 2.57 5.87 -9.64
C ASP A 498 1.95 4.47 -9.62
N TYR A 499 2.75 3.43 -9.90
CA TYR A 499 2.31 2.05 -9.88
C TYR A 499 1.74 1.63 -8.52
N LEU A 500 2.40 2.00 -7.42
CA LEU A 500 1.96 1.67 -6.07
C LEU A 500 0.70 2.46 -5.65
N LEU A 501 0.55 3.70 -6.11
CA LEU A 501 -0.61 4.54 -5.79
C LEU A 501 -1.86 4.12 -6.58
N TYR A 502 -1.71 3.94 -7.90
CA TYR A 502 -2.86 3.80 -8.79
C TYR A 502 -3.03 2.35 -9.26
N PRO A 503 -4.27 1.84 -9.31
CA PRO A 503 -5.55 2.53 -9.09
C PRO A 503 -6.03 2.55 -7.63
N ARG A 504 -5.25 2.05 -6.66
CA ARG A 504 -5.69 1.86 -5.26
C ARG A 504 -6.14 3.14 -4.58
N LEU A 505 -5.59 4.30 -4.96
CA LEU A 505 -6.01 5.59 -4.41
C LEU A 505 -7.49 5.90 -4.70
N ALA A 506 -8.03 5.42 -5.83
CA ALA A 506 -9.47 5.53 -6.12
C ALA A 506 -10.32 4.69 -5.15
N ALA A 507 -9.85 3.49 -4.78
CA ALA A 507 -10.53 2.66 -3.79
C ALA A 507 -10.47 3.27 -2.37
N VAL A 508 -9.36 3.91 -2.01
CA VAL A 508 -9.23 4.69 -0.76
C VAL A 508 -10.25 5.82 -0.72
N SER A 509 -10.38 6.55 -1.82
CA SER A 509 -11.37 7.64 -1.96
C SER A 509 -12.79 7.13 -1.74
N GLU A 510 -13.19 6.04 -2.40
CA GLU A 510 -14.52 5.44 -2.26
C GLU A 510 -14.76 4.94 -0.81
N ALA A 511 -13.76 4.34 -0.16
CA ALA A 511 -13.85 3.88 1.22
C ALA A 511 -14.01 5.05 2.21
N ALA A 512 -13.37 6.20 1.92
CA ALA A 512 -13.37 7.37 2.78
C ALA A 512 -14.58 8.28 2.58
N TRP A 513 -15.10 8.35 1.36
CA TRP A 513 -16.17 9.26 0.96
C TRP A 513 -17.54 8.62 1.00
N SER A 514 -17.70 7.46 0.34
CA SER A 514 -19.00 6.88 0.07
C SER A 514 -19.56 6.06 1.23
N SER A 515 -20.90 6.01 1.33
CA SER A 515 -21.57 5.10 2.28
C SER A 515 -21.25 3.64 1.94
N PRO A 516 -21.02 2.76 2.92
CA PRO A 516 -20.84 1.32 2.69
C PRO A 516 -21.99 0.69 1.91
N MET A 517 -23.22 1.21 2.09
CA MET A 517 -24.41 0.70 1.40
C MET A 517 -24.46 1.07 -0.09
N ALA A 518 -23.74 2.13 -0.50
CA ALA A 518 -23.65 2.56 -1.89
C ALA A 518 -22.55 1.82 -2.68
N LYS A 519 -21.63 1.14 -1.99
CA LYS A 519 -20.50 0.45 -2.62
C LYS A 519 -20.97 -0.77 -3.43
N ARG A 520 -20.56 -0.84 -4.71
CA ARG A 520 -20.80 -1.96 -5.65
C ARG A 520 -19.52 -2.21 -6.42
N TRP A 521 -18.88 -3.36 -6.18
CA TRP A 521 -17.58 -3.69 -6.77
C TRP A 521 -17.61 -3.68 -8.29
N GLU A 522 -18.64 -4.29 -8.88
CA GLU A 522 -18.82 -4.39 -10.33
C GLU A 522 -18.88 -3.01 -10.99
N ARG A 523 -19.68 -2.09 -10.41
CA ARG A 523 -19.74 -0.69 -10.85
C ARG A 523 -18.40 0.00 -10.74
N PHE A 524 -17.75 -0.11 -9.57
CA PHE A 524 -16.48 0.57 -9.29
C PHE A 524 -15.40 0.23 -10.32
N VAL A 525 -15.22 -1.06 -10.63
CA VAL A 525 -14.19 -1.48 -11.58
C VAL A 525 -14.49 -1.06 -13.02
N MET A 526 -15.77 -0.97 -13.40
CA MET A 526 -16.16 -0.44 -14.72
C MET A 526 -15.84 1.06 -14.84
N MET A 527 -16.17 1.85 -13.82
CA MET A 527 -15.87 3.28 -13.76
C MET A 527 -14.38 3.57 -13.71
N LEU A 528 -13.61 2.65 -13.11
CA LEU A 528 -12.17 2.77 -13.01
C LEU A 528 -11.47 2.77 -14.38
N ASP A 529 -12.04 2.08 -15.38
CA ASP A 529 -11.47 2.04 -16.73
C ASP A 529 -11.51 3.44 -17.38
N ASP A 530 -12.60 4.21 -17.20
CA ASP A 530 -12.70 5.60 -17.66
C ASP A 530 -11.70 6.52 -16.94
N TYR A 531 -11.43 6.23 -15.64
CA TYR A 531 -10.41 6.94 -14.87
C TYR A 531 -8.99 6.67 -15.35
N ARG A 532 -8.69 5.48 -15.84
CA ARG A 532 -7.38 5.14 -16.41
C ARG A 532 -7.06 6.01 -17.60
N GLU A 533 -8.01 6.24 -18.50
CA GLU A 533 -7.81 7.14 -19.63
C GLU A 533 -7.41 8.55 -19.16
N LYS A 534 -8.08 9.07 -18.12
CA LYS A 534 -7.74 10.37 -17.52
C LYS A 534 -6.34 10.40 -16.92
N TRP A 535 -5.92 9.32 -16.24
CA TRP A 535 -4.57 9.22 -15.69
C TRP A 535 -3.51 9.09 -16.78
N GLU A 536 -3.78 8.34 -17.84
CA GLU A 536 -2.88 8.21 -18.99
C GLU A 536 -2.64 9.57 -19.68
N MET A 537 -3.69 10.40 -19.86
CA MET A 537 -3.57 11.77 -20.37
C MET A 537 -2.66 12.64 -19.48
N LYS A 538 -2.62 12.38 -18.18
CA LYS A 538 -1.73 13.05 -17.22
C LYS A 538 -0.34 12.41 -17.12
N GLY A 539 -0.04 11.40 -17.93
CA GLY A 539 1.22 10.66 -17.89
C GLY A 539 1.40 9.82 -16.63
N VAL A 540 0.32 9.40 -15.97
CA VAL A 540 0.33 8.52 -14.81
C VAL A 540 0.30 7.06 -15.26
N ARG A 541 1.25 6.26 -14.80
CA ARG A 541 1.28 4.81 -15.02
C ARG A 541 0.56 4.06 -13.90
N SER A 542 -0.71 3.74 -14.12
CA SER A 542 -1.46 2.91 -13.17
C SER A 542 -1.12 1.42 -13.32
N SER A 543 -1.16 0.68 -12.20
CA SER A 543 -1.08 -0.77 -12.22
C SER A 543 -2.27 -1.40 -12.95
N MET A 544 -2.02 -2.53 -13.59
CA MET A 544 -3.03 -3.40 -14.22
C MET A 544 -3.18 -4.73 -13.47
N SER A 545 -2.65 -4.80 -12.25
CA SER A 545 -2.58 -6.05 -11.48
C SER A 545 -3.94 -6.67 -11.15
N GLU A 546 -5.01 -5.86 -11.09
CA GLU A 546 -6.36 -6.36 -10.88
C GLU A 546 -6.91 -7.20 -12.04
N TYR A 547 -6.29 -7.10 -13.21
CA TYR A 547 -6.62 -7.96 -14.37
C TYR A 547 -5.85 -9.28 -14.39
N ASN A 548 -4.81 -9.43 -13.58
CA ASN A 548 -3.94 -10.58 -13.62
C ASN A 548 -4.63 -11.82 -12.99
N VAL A 549 -4.37 -12.96 -13.61
CA VAL A 549 -4.90 -14.24 -13.13
C VAL A 549 -4.09 -14.70 -11.92
N LYS A 550 -4.78 -15.04 -10.85
CA LYS A 550 -4.24 -15.82 -9.74
C LYS A 550 -4.51 -17.30 -10.00
N HIS A 551 -3.49 -18.13 -9.87
CA HIS A 551 -3.62 -19.56 -9.93
C HIS A 551 -3.44 -20.21 -8.55
N GLU A 552 -3.92 -21.42 -8.43
CA GLU A 552 -3.67 -22.32 -7.34
C GLU A 552 -3.62 -23.74 -7.88
N VAL A 553 -2.51 -24.44 -7.63
CA VAL A 553 -2.34 -25.85 -7.98
C VAL A 553 -2.18 -26.64 -6.69
N MET A 554 -3.09 -27.54 -6.44
CA MET A 554 -3.14 -28.29 -5.17
C MET A 554 -3.35 -29.78 -5.41
N PRO A 555 -2.73 -30.64 -4.56
CA PRO A 555 -2.98 -32.08 -4.56
C PRO A 555 -4.46 -32.41 -4.33
N SER A 556 -5.00 -33.34 -5.09
CA SER A 556 -6.38 -33.79 -5.02
C SER A 556 -6.50 -35.27 -5.41
N PHE A 557 -6.56 -36.17 -4.43
CA PHE A 557 -6.75 -37.62 -4.59
C PHE A 557 -5.73 -38.30 -5.52
N GLY A 558 -4.45 -37.89 -5.43
CA GLY A 558 -3.37 -38.46 -6.26
C GLY A 558 -3.15 -37.74 -7.60
N ASP A 559 -4.00 -36.80 -7.95
CA ASP A 559 -3.88 -35.92 -9.10
C ASP A 559 -3.65 -34.46 -8.63
N LEU A 560 -3.50 -33.51 -9.55
CA LEU A 560 -3.42 -32.09 -9.27
C LEU A 560 -4.69 -31.38 -9.72
N LYS A 561 -5.20 -30.47 -8.90
CA LYS A 561 -6.34 -29.62 -9.20
C LYS A 561 -5.86 -28.19 -9.46
N VAL A 562 -6.15 -27.66 -10.64
CA VAL A 562 -5.83 -26.27 -11.04
C VAL A 562 -7.07 -25.41 -10.88
N THR A 563 -6.92 -24.29 -10.15
CA THR A 563 -7.93 -23.25 -9.99
C THR A 563 -7.37 -21.92 -10.49
N LEU A 564 -8.14 -21.21 -11.32
CA LEU A 564 -7.82 -19.88 -11.80
C LEU A 564 -8.85 -18.88 -11.28
N SER A 565 -8.42 -17.66 -10.98
CA SER A 565 -9.33 -16.60 -10.54
C SER A 565 -8.80 -15.23 -10.94
N CYS A 566 -9.70 -14.26 -11.08
CA CYS A 566 -9.38 -12.86 -11.25
C CYS A 566 -10.31 -12.03 -10.36
N ILE A 567 -9.82 -10.92 -9.80
CA ILE A 567 -10.65 -10.05 -8.96
C ILE A 567 -11.61 -9.19 -9.79
N ARG A 568 -11.34 -9.01 -11.09
CA ARG A 568 -12.23 -8.33 -12.04
C ARG A 568 -13.36 -9.28 -12.47
N PRO A 569 -14.64 -8.91 -12.26
CA PRO A 569 -15.79 -9.75 -12.63
C PRO A 569 -16.18 -9.64 -14.11
N ASP A 570 -15.68 -8.61 -14.80
CA ASP A 570 -16.04 -8.21 -16.18
C ASP A 570 -15.03 -8.71 -17.24
N VAL A 571 -14.22 -9.73 -16.90
CA VAL A 571 -13.24 -10.33 -17.79
C VAL A 571 -13.46 -11.83 -17.96
N GLU A 572 -13.03 -12.37 -19.08
CA GLU A 572 -12.94 -13.81 -19.34
C GLU A 572 -11.51 -14.30 -19.09
N ILE A 573 -11.34 -15.40 -18.36
CA ILE A 573 -10.05 -16.08 -18.28
C ILE A 573 -9.97 -17.11 -19.41
N ARG A 574 -9.00 -16.94 -20.32
CA ARG A 574 -8.70 -17.86 -21.39
C ARG A 574 -7.39 -18.58 -21.10
N TYR A 575 -7.29 -19.88 -21.42
CA TYR A 575 -6.11 -20.67 -21.11
C TYR A 575 -5.78 -21.71 -22.18
N THR A 576 -4.52 -22.15 -22.18
CA THR A 576 -3.98 -23.26 -22.95
C THR A 576 -3.27 -24.26 -22.03
N THR A 577 -3.02 -25.47 -22.44
CA THR A 577 -2.35 -26.53 -21.67
C THR A 577 -1.12 -27.09 -22.34
N ASP A 578 -0.83 -26.62 -23.54
CA ASP A 578 0.30 -27.03 -24.40
C ASP A 578 1.44 -26.01 -24.42
N GLY A 579 1.31 -24.92 -23.63
CA GLY A 579 2.28 -23.83 -23.57
C GLY A 579 2.17 -22.81 -24.70
N SER A 580 1.17 -22.93 -25.60
CA SER A 580 0.88 -21.86 -26.56
C SER A 580 0.32 -20.61 -25.91
N GLU A 581 0.50 -19.42 -26.52
CA GLU A 581 -0.07 -18.17 -25.98
C GLU A 581 -1.60 -18.21 -26.03
N PRO A 582 -2.29 -17.79 -24.94
CA PRO A 582 -3.74 -17.69 -24.94
C PRO A 582 -4.21 -16.55 -25.85
N HIS A 583 -5.33 -16.78 -26.54
CA HIS A 583 -5.99 -15.81 -27.41
C HIS A 583 -7.51 -15.86 -27.20
N GLU A 584 -8.26 -14.98 -27.83
CA GLU A 584 -9.71 -14.83 -27.64
C GLU A 584 -10.53 -16.10 -27.89
N TYR A 585 -10.00 -17.06 -28.71
CA TYR A 585 -10.64 -18.33 -29.01
C TYR A 585 -10.07 -19.50 -28.19
N SER A 586 -9.08 -19.29 -27.33
CA SER A 586 -8.56 -20.32 -26.43
C SER A 586 -9.62 -20.78 -25.43
N MET A 587 -9.39 -21.90 -24.75
CA MET A 587 -10.37 -22.47 -23.81
C MET A 587 -10.80 -21.46 -22.76
N LEU A 588 -12.12 -21.30 -22.59
CA LEU A 588 -12.69 -20.44 -21.56
C LEU A 588 -12.69 -21.17 -20.22
N TYR A 589 -12.05 -20.60 -19.20
CA TYR A 589 -12.10 -21.11 -17.85
C TYR A 589 -13.48 -20.92 -17.24
N ARG A 590 -14.10 -22.02 -16.82
CA ARG A 590 -15.42 -22.01 -16.14
C ARG A 590 -15.40 -22.67 -14.77
N ARG A 591 -14.49 -23.62 -14.55
CA ARG A 591 -14.38 -24.40 -13.32
C ARG A 591 -12.97 -25.02 -13.20
N PRO A 592 -12.52 -25.33 -11.97
CA PRO A 592 -11.28 -26.08 -11.77
C PRO A 592 -11.25 -27.40 -12.55
N TRP A 593 -10.06 -27.78 -13.01
CA TRP A 593 -9.84 -29.05 -13.69
C TRP A 593 -8.69 -29.84 -13.08
N VAL A 594 -8.61 -31.12 -13.46
CA VAL A 594 -7.61 -32.07 -12.94
C VAL A 594 -6.49 -32.23 -13.96
N VAL A 595 -5.25 -32.18 -13.49
CA VAL A 595 -4.02 -32.41 -14.24
C VAL A 595 -3.42 -33.75 -13.81
N LYS A 596 -3.13 -34.65 -14.80
CA LYS A 596 -2.57 -35.97 -14.59
C LYS A 596 -1.21 -36.18 -15.22
N GLN A 597 -0.77 -35.27 -16.05
CA GLN A 597 0.48 -35.34 -16.80
C GLN A 597 1.14 -33.96 -16.79
N SER A 598 2.46 -33.94 -16.86
CA SER A 598 3.22 -32.69 -16.97
C SER A 598 2.73 -31.88 -18.18
N GLN A 599 2.49 -30.61 -17.94
CA GLN A 599 2.01 -29.66 -18.94
C GLN A 599 2.37 -28.22 -18.54
N THR A 600 2.38 -27.33 -19.51
CA THR A 600 2.52 -25.90 -19.26
C THR A 600 1.17 -25.21 -19.47
N VAL A 601 0.58 -24.73 -18.40
CA VAL A 601 -0.62 -23.91 -18.46
C VAL A 601 -0.19 -22.46 -18.72
N LYS A 602 -0.76 -21.86 -19.79
CA LYS A 602 -0.72 -20.41 -19.98
C LYS A 602 -2.13 -19.85 -19.91
N CYS A 603 -2.32 -18.74 -19.24
CA CYS A 603 -3.62 -18.09 -19.16
C CYS A 603 -3.50 -16.57 -19.05
N ALA A 604 -4.53 -15.89 -19.54
CA ALA A 604 -4.67 -14.44 -19.44
C ALA A 604 -6.14 -14.05 -19.33
N THR A 605 -6.40 -12.82 -18.92
CA THR A 605 -7.74 -12.23 -18.94
C THR A 605 -7.98 -11.48 -20.23
N PHE A 606 -9.23 -11.59 -20.72
CA PHE A 606 -9.71 -10.93 -21.92
C PHE A 606 -10.97 -10.12 -21.64
N LYS A 607 -11.06 -8.95 -22.24
CA LYS A 607 -12.25 -8.09 -22.23
C LYS A 607 -12.56 -7.68 -23.66
N GLU A 608 -13.80 -7.95 -24.11
CA GLU A 608 -14.23 -7.67 -25.48
C GLU A 608 -13.28 -8.23 -26.57
N GLY A 609 -12.78 -9.45 -26.34
CA GLY A 609 -11.86 -10.13 -27.25
C GLY A 609 -10.40 -9.67 -27.19
N LYS A 610 -10.09 -8.62 -26.43
CA LYS A 610 -8.71 -8.11 -26.24
C LYS A 610 -8.11 -8.61 -24.94
N GLN A 611 -6.85 -9.03 -24.98
CA GLN A 611 -6.12 -9.35 -23.76
C GLN A 611 -5.86 -8.07 -22.94
N VAL A 612 -6.18 -8.13 -21.65
CA VAL A 612 -6.02 -7.00 -20.71
C VAL A 612 -5.06 -7.31 -19.56
N GLY A 613 -4.98 -8.54 -19.08
CA GLY A 613 -4.00 -8.98 -18.09
C GLY A 613 -2.74 -9.56 -18.72
N GLN A 614 -1.68 -9.67 -17.91
CA GLN A 614 -0.45 -10.34 -18.33
C GLN A 614 -0.69 -11.85 -18.50
N THR A 615 0.06 -12.48 -19.41
CA THR A 615 0.03 -13.94 -19.54
C THR A 615 0.73 -14.58 -18.34
N LEU A 616 -0.04 -15.38 -17.62
CA LEU A 616 0.45 -16.25 -16.57
C LEU A 616 0.99 -17.53 -17.19
N VAL A 617 2.19 -17.94 -16.80
CA VAL A 617 2.81 -19.20 -17.22
C VAL A 617 3.02 -20.09 -16.00
N VAL A 618 2.39 -21.25 -15.98
CA VAL A 618 2.50 -22.22 -14.88
C VAL A 618 2.98 -23.55 -15.46
N PRO A 619 4.29 -23.82 -15.43
CA PRO A 619 4.81 -25.15 -15.75
C PRO A 619 4.46 -26.11 -14.61
N ILE A 620 3.68 -27.13 -14.90
CA ILE A 620 3.30 -28.18 -13.94
C ILE A 620 4.06 -29.43 -14.30
N GLN A 621 4.87 -29.94 -13.36
CA GLN A 621 5.64 -31.18 -13.50
C GLN A 621 5.01 -32.26 -12.62
N VAL A 622 4.53 -33.32 -13.23
CA VAL A 622 3.98 -34.48 -12.52
C VAL A 622 5.09 -35.54 -12.43
N THR A 623 5.51 -35.82 -11.22
CA THR A 623 6.57 -36.78 -10.87
C THR A 623 6.06 -37.77 -9.83
N GLY A 624 6.93 -38.65 -9.33
CA GLY A 624 6.57 -39.83 -8.53
C GLY A 624 5.68 -39.65 -7.33
N ILE A 625 5.70 -38.43 -6.66
CA ILE A 625 4.83 -38.12 -5.51
C ILE A 625 3.93 -36.92 -5.71
N THR A 626 4.02 -36.28 -6.86
CA THR A 626 3.18 -35.12 -7.18
C THR A 626 1.71 -35.49 -7.07
N GLY A 627 0.93 -34.68 -6.37
CA GLY A 627 -0.49 -34.95 -6.12
C GLY A 627 -0.77 -35.92 -4.96
N HIS A 628 0.25 -36.58 -4.41
CA HIS A 628 0.11 -37.48 -3.27
C HIS A 628 -0.09 -36.72 -1.93
N ASN A 629 -0.38 -37.47 -0.87
CA ASN A 629 -0.65 -36.85 0.43
C ASN A 629 0.63 -36.52 1.18
N VAL A 630 0.71 -35.30 1.64
CA VAL A 630 1.59 -34.89 2.74
C VAL A 630 0.82 -35.14 4.04
N LEU A 631 1.31 -36.05 4.87
CA LEU A 631 0.59 -36.50 6.04
C LEU A 631 0.67 -35.46 7.17
N ARG A 632 -0.46 -35.24 7.87
CA ARG A 632 -0.57 -34.29 8.99
C ARG A 632 -0.18 -32.86 8.61
N SER A 633 -0.34 -32.51 7.32
CA SER A 633 0.08 -31.25 6.75
C SER A 633 -0.95 -30.13 6.91
N ASN A 634 -0.46 -28.90 6.95
CA ASN A 634 -1.26 -27.69 6.71
C ASN A 634 -1.37 -27.39 5.20
N SER A 635 -2.09 -26.32 4.85
CA SER A 635 -2.27 -25.92 3.45
C SER A 635 -0.95 -25.49 2.76
N VAL A 636 0.01 -24.99 3.54
CA VAL A 636 1.31 -24.51 3.04
C VAL A 636 2.20 -25.70 2.66
N GLU A 637 2.26 -26.73 3.48
CA GLU A 637 3.09 -27.93 3.24
C GLU A 637 2.58 -28.77 2.05
N ARG A 638 1.30 -28.67 1.68
CA ARG A 638 0.76 -29.32 0.48
C ARG A 638 1.37 -28.82 -0.83
N ARG A 639 2.00 -27.62 -0.80
CA ARG A 639 2.74 -27.08 -1.94
C ARG A 639 3.95 -27.92 -2.32
N LEU A 640 4.54 -28.63 -1.37
CA LEU A 640 5.70 -29.49 -1.58
C LEU A 640 5.48 -30.64 -2.58
N VAL A 641 4.24 -30.88 -3.01
CA VAL A 641 3.85 -31.93 -3.96
C VAL A 641 2.82 -31.44 -4.97
N ASN A 642 2.80 -30.16 -5.28
CA ASN A 642 1.86 -29.56 -6.22
C ASN A 642 2.38 -29.50 -7.67
N GLY A 643 3.63 -29.90 -7.90
CA GLY A 643 4.26 -29.94 -9.22
C GLY A 643 4.66 -28.56 -9.77
N VAL A 644 4.62 -27.51 -8.95
CA VAL A 644 4.97 -26.14 -9.36
C VAL A 644 6.20 -25.65 -8.60
N ARG A 645 7.22 -25.22 -9.36
CA ARG A 645 8.44 -24.65 -8.75
C ARG A 645 8.24 -23.20 -8.34
N GLY A 646 8.81 -22.85 -7.19
CA GLY A 646 8.89 -21.49 -6.71
C GLY A 646 9.86 -20.62 -7.53
N SER A 647 9.59 -19.33 -7.58
CA SER A 647 10.45 -18.34 -8.23
C SER A 647 11.44 -17.71 -7.24
N LEU A 648 12.26 -16.76 -7.70
CA LEU A 648 13.12 -15.96 -6.82
C LEU A 648 12.34 -15.07 -5.83
N LYS A 649 11.01 -14.99 -5.97
CA LYS A 649 10.15 -14.25 -5.04
C LYS A 649 9.60 -15.20 -3.97
N ASN A 650 10.05 -15.04 -2.74
CA ASN A 650 9.60 -15.83 -1.58
C ASN A 650 8.08 -15.75 -1.32
N THR A 651 7.39 -14.88 -2.02
CA THR A 651 5.98 -14.54 -1.83
C THR A 651 5.12 -14.85 -3.05
N ASP A 652 5.63 -15.61 -4.03
CA ASP A 652 4.90 -15.99 -5.27
C ASP A 652 3.73 -16.96 -5.03
N GLY A 653 3.66 -17.54 -3.86
CA GLY A 653 2.59 -18.46 -3.47
C GLY A 653 2.96 -19.93 -3.57
N GLU A 654 4.15 -20.28 -4.08
CA GLU A 654 4.58 -21.67 -4.26
C GLU A 654 5.47 -22.20 -3.15
N TRP A 655 5.96 -21.34 -2.26
CA TRP A 655 6.85 -21.71 -1.18
C TRP A 655 6.11 -22.21 0.07
N ALA A 656 6.53 -23.37 0.57
CA ALA A 656 6.32 -23.76 1.96
C ALA A 656 7.45 -23.18 2.81
N PHE A 657 7.13 -22.54 3.94
CA PHE A 657 8.12 -21.83 4.73
C PHE A 657 7.96 -22.00 6.23
N TRP A 658 9.11 -21.94 6.94
CA TRP A 658 9.18 -22.04 8.40
C TRP A 658 10.10 -20.94 8.94
N LYS A 659 9.60 -20.23 9.95
CA LYS A 659 10.32 -19.11 10.62
C LYS A 659 11.04 -19.55 11.88
N GLU A 660 10.54 -20.61 12.53
CA GLU A 660 11.12 -21.23 13.73
C GLU A 660 11.60 -22.62 13.34
N ASN A 661 12.86 -22.94 13.60
CA ASN A 661 13.60 -23.96 12.86
C ASN A 661 14.20 -25.08 13.73
N ASP A 662 13.70 -25.31 14.94
CA ASP A 662 14.30 -26.29 15.86
C ASP A 662 14.22 -27.72 15.34
N SER A 663 13.09 -28.10 14.74
CA SER A 663 12.93 -29.36 14.03
C SER A 663 11.65 -29.36 13.20
N ILE A 664 11.81 -29.41 11.88
CA ILE A 664 10.70 -29.50 10.91
C ILE A 664 10.59 -30.94 10.44
N SER A 665 9.43 -31.56 10.52
CA SER A 665 9.21 -32.93 10.07
C SER A 665 8.04 -32.99 9.10
N VAL A 666 8.30 -33.42 7.86
CA VAL A 666 7.29 -33.59 6.82
C VAL A 666 7.28 -35.06 6.38
N THR A 667 6.10 -35.66 6.29
CA THR A 667 5.95 -37.08 5.92
C THR A 667 5.11 -37.22 4.65
N PHE A 668 5.63 -37.97 3.69
CA PHE A 668 5.01 -38.25 2.39
C PHE A 668 4.57 -39.71 2.31
N ASP A 669 3.33 -39.97 1.83
CA ASP A 669 2.86 -41.30 1.45
C ASP A 669 3.03 -41.48 -0.07
N VAL A 670 3.98 -42.28 -0.51
CA VAL A 670 4.23 -42.53 -1.94
C VAL A 670 3.22 -43.51 -2.57
N GLY A 671 2.12 -43.80 -1.86
CA GLY A 671 0.96 -44.57 -2.33
C GLY A 671 1.11 -46.08 -2.15
N SER A 672 2.27 -46.65 -2.45
CA SER A 672 2.55 -48.07 -2.29
C SER A 672 4.01 -48.29 -1.95
N ARG A 673 4.31 -49.47 -1.42
CA ARG A 673 5.70 -49.88 -1.15
C ARG A 673 6.44 -50.03 -2.51
N LYS A 674 7.50 -49.24 -2.70
CA LYS A 674 8.32 -49.25 -3.92
C LYS A 674 9.79 -48.95 -3.61
N ARG A 675 10.68 -49.24 -4.56
CA ARG A 675 12.11 -48.92 -4.50
C ARG A 675 12.24 -47.39 -4.58
N LEU A 676 13.05 -46.81 -3.70
CA LEU A 676 13.32 -45.39 -3.60
C LEU A 676 14.84 -45.19 -3.57
N GLY A 677 15.34 -44.15 -4.24
CA GLY A 677 16.77 -43.91 -4.41
C GLY A 677 17.22 -42.48 -4.12
N CYS A 678 16.31 -41.53 -4.14
CA CYS A 678 16.66 -40.12 -3.93
C CYS A 678 15.49 -39.33 -3.36
N VAL A 679 15.80 -38.38 -2.47
CA VAL A 679 14.93 -37.26 -2.10
C VAL A 679 15.62 -35.98 -2.54
N SER A 680 14.93 -35.17 -3.37
CA SER A 680 15.40 -33.86 -3.78
C SER A 680 14.44 -32.78 -3.23
N LEU A 681 15.00 -31.75 -2.59
CA LEU A 681 14.29 -30.62 -2.00
C LEU A 681 14.65 -29.35 -2.75
N GLY A 682 13.68 -28.74 -3.42
CA GLY A 682 13.89 -27.42 -4.00
C GLY A 682 13.87 -26.35 -2.92
N TYR A 683 14.88 -25.47 -2.84
CA TYR A 683 14.97 -24.44 -1.83
C TYR A 683 15.33 -23.07 -2.40
N LEU A 684 14.83 -22.03 -1.74
CA LEU A 684 15.23 -20.64 -1.98
C LEU A 684 16.40 -20.27 -1.07
N ASN A 685 17.41 -19.61 -1.64
CA ASN A 685 18.39 -18.84 -0.91
C ASN A 685 18.17 -17.36 -1.20
N ASP A 686 17.98 -16.54 -0.16
CA ASP A 686 17.93 -15.09 -0.25
C ASP A 686 18.68 -14.49 0.93
N PHE A 687 19.93 -14.12 0.69
CA PHE A 687 20.81 -13.59 1.74
C PHE A 687 20.27 -12.28 2.33
N GLY A 688 19.65 -11.42 1.51
CA GLY A 688 19.04 -10.15 1.94
C GLY A 688 17.86 -10.34 2.89
N LEU A 689 17.11 -11.42 2.75
CA LEU A 689 15.93 -11.73 3.57
C LEU A 689 16.23 -12.71 4.72
N GLY A 690 17.44 -13.29 4.79
CA GLY A 690 17.79 -14.30 5.78
C GLY A 690 17.10 -15.65 5.49
N ILE A 691 16.86 -15.96 4.22
CA ILE A 691 16.31 -17.23 3.77
C ILE A 691 17.43 -18.12 3.30
N HIS A 692 17.55 -19.32 3.89
CA HIS A 692 18.66 -20.23 3.65
C HIS A 692 18.19 -21.68 3.60
N LYS A 693 19.04 -22.56 3.04
CA LYS A 693 18.81 -23.99 3.10
C LYS A 693 18.89 -24.51 4.55
N PRO A 694 18.28 -25.67 4.85
CA PRO A 694 18.43 -26.32 6.15
C PRO A 694 19.89 -26.60 6.49
N TYR A 695 20.25 -26.48 7.77
CA TYR A 695 21.58 -26.87 8.30
C TYR A 695 21.78 -28.38 8.32
N ASN A 696 20.70 -29.13 8.66
CA ASN A 696 20.70 -30.60 8.68
C ASN A 696 19.43 -31.09 8.00
N VAL A 697 19.56 -32.13 7.21
CA VAL A 697 18.43 -32.85 6.58
C VAL A 697 18.65 -34.35 6.75
N GLU A 698 17.62 -35.01 7.30
CA GLU A 698 17.57 -36.46 7.48
C GLU A 698 16.40 -37.04 6.64
N VAL A 699 16.64 -38.19 6.02
CA VAL A 699 15.60 -38.98 5.34
C VAL A 699 15.37 -40.28 6.13
N TRP A 700 14.13 -40.51 6.49
CA TRP A 700 13.64 -41.65 7.23
C TRP A 700 12.57 -42.36 6.41
N LEU A 701 12.59 -43.70 6.40
CA LEU A 701 11.65 -44.53 5.70
C LEU A 701 10.79 -45.34 6.66
N SER A 702 9.57 -45.70 6.20
CA SER A 702 8.66 -46.58 6.93
C SER A 702 7.72 -47.34 5.99
N ASP A 703 7.31 -48.56 6.38
CA ASP A 703 6.28 -49.31 5.67
C ASP A 703 4.87 -49.08 6.25
N ASN A 704 4.75 -48.53 7.48
CA ASN A 704 3.49 -48.45 8.24
C ASN A 704 3.22 -47.10 8.92
N ASP A 705 4.02 -46.05 8.64
CA ASP A 705 3.95 -44.73 9.26
C ASP A 705 4.11 -44.74 10.82
N VAL A 706 4.63 -45.83 11.39
CA VAL A 706 4.84 -46.00 12.84
C VAL A 706 6.32 -46.19 13.15
N HIS A 707 6.92 -47.19 12.55
CA HIS A 707 8.33 -47.52 12.72
C HIS A 707 9.14 -46.98 11.57
N TYR A 708 10.10 -46.09 11.89
CA TYR A 708 10.95 -45.43 10.92
C TYR A 708 12.40 -45.83 11.13
N TRP A 709 13.16 -45.95 10.00
CA TRP A 709 14.62 -46.13 10.00
C TRP A 709 15.24 -45.04 9.12
N LYS A 710 16.40 -44.53 9.57
CA LYS A 710 17.13 -43.49 8.86
C LYS A 710 17.94 -44.12 7.72
N VAL A 711 17.85 -43.55 6.52
CA VAL A 711 18.56 -44.02 5.31
C VAL A 711 19.55 -42.99 4.77
N SER A 712 19.39 -41.72 5.06
CA SER A 712 20.29 -40.68 4.61
C SER A 712 20.28 -39.50 5.56
N GLU A 713 21.45 -38.83 5.66
CA GLU A 713 21.59 -37.58 6.42
C GLU A 713 22.64 -36.72 5.75
N ARG A 714 22.41 -35.40 5.76
CA ARG A 714 23.39 -34.41 5.33
C ARG A 714 23.41 -33.24 6.28
N VAL A 715 24.59 -32.97 6.84
CA VAL A 715 24.89 -31.81 7.66
C VAL A 715 25.78 -30.88 6.88
N PHE A 716 25.53 -29.60 6.95
CA PHE A 716 26.26 -28.56 6.22
C PHE A 716 27.06 -27.71 7.19
N GLU A 717 28.21 -27.26 6.76
CA GLU A 717 29.00 -26.27 7.50
C GLU A 717 28.21 -24.91 7.44
N ARG A 718 28.39 -24.07 8.48
CA ARG A 718 27.69 -22.78 8.54
C ARG A 718 27.94 -21.91 7.31
N ASP A 719 29.18 -21.92 6.79
CA ASP A 719 29.56 -21.15 5.60
C ASP A 719 28.91 -21.68 4.31
N GLU A 720 28.55 -22.96 4.28
CA GLU A 720 27.77 -23.53 3.18
C GLU A 720 26.30 -23.18 3.24
N VAL A 721 25.76 -22.83 4.43
CA VAL A 721 24.37 -22.42 4.62
C VAL A 721 24.22 -20.94 4.32
N PHE A 722 25.03 -20.07 4.91
CA PHE A 722 24.92 -18.62 4.76
C PHE A 722 25.70 -18.11 3.54
N VAL A 723 25.23 -18.54 2.35
CA VAL A 723 25.82 -18.16 1.05
C VAL A 723 25.17 -16.86 0.56
N GLU A 724 26.02 -15.93 0.10
CA GLU A 724 25.55 -14.67 -0.48
C GLU A 724 24.78 -14.90 -1.80
N GLY A 725 23.87 -13.98 -2.09
CA GLY A 725 23.08 -13.95 -3.32
C GLY A 725 21.66 -14.51 -3.18
N ARG A 726 20.92 -14.44 -4.29
CA ARG A 726 19.54 -14.93 -4.41
C ARG A 726 19.44 -15.95 -5.53
N PHE A 727 19.01 -17.17 -5.20
CA PHE A 727 18.88 -18.27 -6.17
C PHE A 727 17.92 -19.36 -5.66
N VAL A 728 17.41 -20.18 -6.59
CA VAL A 728 16.69 -21.42 -6.30
C VAL A 728 17.58 -22.59 -6.71
N LYS A 729 17.72 -23.59 -5.85
CA LYS A 729 18.52 -24.82 -6.08
C LYS A 729 17.84 -26.04 -5.48
N ASP A 730 18.29 -27.20 -5.90
CA ASP A 730 17.88 -28.50 -5.38
C ASP A 730 18.95 -29.05 -4.42
N LEU A 731 18.47 -29.69 -3.34
CA LEU A 731 19.26 -30.40 -2.36
C LEU A 731 18.93 -31.89 -2.45
N GLU A 732 19.86 -32.69 -2.97
CA GLU A 732 19.69 -34.13 -3.16
C GLU A 732 20.28 -34.94 -1.99
N LEU A 733 19.50 -35.92 -1.52
CA LEU A 733 19.93 -36.98 -0.59
C LEU A 733 19.70 -38.34 -1.27
N LYS A 734 20.81 -39.03 -1.56
CA LYS A 734 20.79 -40.34 -2.24
C LYS A 734 20.83 -41.46 -1.23
N PHE A 735 20.07 -42.53 -1.52
CA PHE A 735 20.03 -43.78 -0.75
C PHE A 735 19.50 -44.89 -1.66
N GLU A 736 19.31 -46.09 -1.14
CA GLU A 736 18.67 -47.18 -1.91
C GLU A 736 17.94 -48.08 -0.90
N ASP A 737 16.60 -48.04 -0.93
CA ASP A 737 15.78 -48.86 -0.03
C ASP A 737 14.33 -49.00 -0.60
N VAL A 738 13.48 -49.77 0.09
CA VAL A 738 12.09 -50.05 -0.33
C VAL A 738 11.16 -49.65 0.82
N ALA A 739 10.26 -48.70 0.58
CA ALA A 739 9.31 -48.23 1.56
C ALA A 739 8.02 -47.63 0.94
N ARG A 740 7.03 -47.35 1.74
CA ARG A 740 5.83 -46.59 1.38
C ARG A 740 5.82 -45.17 1.93
N TYR A 741 6.40 -44.95 3.10
CA TYR A 741 6.39 -43.61 3.71
C TYR A 741 7.80 -43.07 3.77
N VAL A 742 7.94 -41.79 3.41
CA VAL A 742 9.18 -41.05 3.48
C VAL A 742 8.99 -39.88 4.41
N ARG A 743 9.80 -39.79 5.45
CA ARG A 743 9.84 -38.66 6.36
C ARG A 743 11.12 -37.89 6.19
N VAL A 744 10.99 -36.59 5.94
CA VAL A 744 12.12 -35.66 5.89
C VAL A 744 12.11 -34.84 7.16
N ILE A 745 13.21 -34.87 7.92
CA ILE A 745 13.42 -34.07 9.11
C ILE A 745 14.49 -33.02 8.78
N MET A 746 14.22 -31.76 9.06
CA MET A 746 15.09 -30.65 8.77
C MET A 746 15.34 -29.82 10.02
N LYS A 747 16.54 -29.27 10.14
CA LYS A 747 16.89 -28.28 11.16
C LYS A 747 17.42 -27.02 10.50
N GLY A 748 17.00 -25.87 11.00
CA GLY A 748 17.49 -24.57 10.56
C GLY A 748 18.89 -24.29 11.13
N ALA A 749 19.57 -23.30 10.56
CA ALA A 749 20.90 -22.89 10.96
C ALA A 749 20.91 -21.98 12.21
N GLY A 750 19.74 -21.72 12.80
CA GLY A 750 19.58 -20.75 13.89
C GLY A 750 19.83 -19.32 13.41
N LYS A 751 20.45 -18.51 14.26
CA LYS A 751 20.66 -17.08 13.97
C LYS A 751 21.71 -16.84 12.89
N CYS A 752 21.40 -15.88 12.02
CA CYS A 752 22.34 -15.36 11.03
C CYS A 752 23.62 -14.83 11.70
N PRO A 753 24.80 -15.12 11.15
CA PRO A 753 26.08 -14.73 11.74
C PRO A 753 26.31 -13.21 11.66
N GLU A 754 27.31 -12.70 12.42
CA GLU A 754 27.66 -11.26 12.45
C GLU A 754 28.00 -10.67 11.08
N ARG A 755 28.56 -11.46 10.16
CA ARG A 755 28.88 -11.05 8.77
C ARG A 755 27.65 -10.95 7.85
N HIS A 756 26.51 -11.45 8.31
CA HIS A 756 25.26 -11.42 7.54
C HIS A 756 24.66 -10.01 7.52
N VAL A 757 23.94 -9.64 6.44
CA VAL A 757 23.23 -8.35 6.34
C VAL A 757 22.13 -8.18 7.41
N ARG A 758 21.72 -9.29 8.03
CA ARG A 758 20.75 -9.34 9.15
C ARG A 758 21.29 -10.16 10.31
N PRO A 759 22.32 -9.69 11.01
CA PRO A 759 22.92 -10.45 12.10
C PRO A 759 21.91 -10.65 13.25
N GLY A 760 21.91 -11.87 13.81
CA GLY A 760 21.01 -12.21 14.92
C GLY A 760 19.56 -12.55 14.56
N LEU A 761 19.13 -12.32 13.30
CA LEU A 761 17.82 -12.78 12.80
C LEU A 761 17.84 -14.32 12.70
N GLU A 762 16.73 -14.97 13.08
CA GLU A 762 16.55 -16.40 12.83
C GLU A 762 16.49 -16.68 11.32
N ALA A 763 17.35 -17.57 10.83
CA ALA A 763 17.37 -17.99 9.44
C ALA A 763 16.08 -18.76 9.09
N GLN A 764 15.45 -18.42 7.98
CA GLN A 764 14.21 -19.01 7.54
C GLN A 764 14.45 -20.07 6.46
N ILE A 765 13.61 -21.11 6.42
CA ILE A 765 13.65 -22.16 5.40
C ILE A 765 12.44 -22.00 4.47
N TYR A 766 12.71 -21.99 3.16
CA TYR A 766 11.69 -21.97 2.11
C TYR A 766 11.92 -23.12 1.14
N LEU A 767 10.94 -24.01 1.00
CA LEU A 767 10.94 -25.13 0.05
C LEU A 767 9.76 -25.02 -0.90
N ASP A 768 9.96 -25.40 -2.17
CA ASP A 768 8.89 -25.42 -3.18
C ASP A 768 8.38 -26.84 -3.45
N GLU A 769 9.14 -27.67 -4.10
CA GLU A 769 8.74 -29.03 -4.52
C GLU A 769 9.69 -30.07 -3.93
N VAL A 770 9.12 -31.20 -3.50
CA VAL A 770 9.87 -32.36 -3.06
C VAL A 770 9.71 -33.48 -4.08
N LEU A 771 10.84 -33.95 -4.62
CA LEU A 771 10.87 -35.07 -5.54
C LEU A 771 11.36 -36.31 -4.79
N ILE A 772 10.67 -37.42 -4.95
CA ILE A 772 11.05 -38.73 -4.40
C ILE A 772 11.09 -39.75 -5.53
N GLU A 773 12.28 -40.27 -5.85
CA GLU A 773 12.54 -41.19 -6.93
C GLU A 773 12.99 -42.57 -6.43
#